data_f0d62c65b67b9183134224db95ae2a8c
#
_entry.id   f0d62c65b67b9183134224db95ae2a8c
#
_cell.length_a   1.000
_cell.length_b   1.000
_cell.length_c   1.000
_cell.angle_alpha   90.00
_cell.angle_beta   90.00
_cell.angle_gamma   90.00
#
_symmetry.space_group_name_H-M   'P 1'
#
loop_
_entity.id
_entity.type
_entity.pdbx_description
1 polymer ?
#
loop_
_entity_poly.entity_id
_entity_poly.type
_entity_poly.pdbx_seq_one_letter_code
_entity_poly.pdbx_strand_id
1 'polypeptide(L)'
;MAVFTVNGKTVTAEKNQKLLRFLRDELRLTSVKDGCSEGACGTCTVLIDGKPTKACVPQTDKLEGKTILTVEGLSDWEREVYTWAFGEAGAVQCGFCIPGMVISAKALLDTNPDPSREEAAFAIRNNICRCTGYVKIIDGILLAAKCFREGKLPEAPVDWKVGSRVHRVDVAEKVTGTGQYPDDIYLDGMLYGSAVRSQHPRARVLAIHTEEAKALPGVVCVLTAADIPGSNKVGHLKKDWDTMIAVGDITHYLGDAICLVAAETPEALAQAKALVKVDYEELPAVHNPQEAILPDAPLVHREGNLLAHKHIQRGNPAEALAKSKYLITRRFSTPWTEHAFLEPECAVACPDGDGVLVLSTDQGAYDTQHEIMGMLGLPAEQVKVRNCLVGGGFGGKEDVTVQHHAALIAYLTKRPVKVKLTRAESLLIHPKRHPMEMEFSLGCDENGIIQGVAAECIADTGAYASLGGPVLERACTHGAGPYQYEAYEIDGWAYYTNNPPAGAFRGFGVTQTCFCIETLLNEMADKVGISPWEIRYRNAIRPGGVLPNGQIVDDSTGLIETLEAVKPYYDEAVKNGDPVGLACAMKNAGVGVGIPDTGRVRLVVREGKLHIFAGASCIGQGLGTVLVQTVCGETGIARPDVVYERSNTWMAPDSGTTSGSRQTLFTGEACIRACQDLKKALEEHSLADLEGQEFYGEYLGKTDPLGADVPNPVSHIAYGYATQLCVLDKDTGRIKQMVAAHDVGKAVNPLSVEGQIEGGVVMSMGYALTERYPIDENCRPTVKFGTLGLFRANQIPEIKPIIVEKPGLNVGGGAIGIGEITSIPTAPAIAEAYRRYDGELRTELPLKNTPYAKK
;
A
#
# COMPACT_ATOMS: atom_id res chain seq x y z
N MET A 1 29.35 10.50 -28.13
CA MET A 1 29.99 9.20 -27.81
C MET A 1 30.83 9.38 -26.55
N ALA A 2 30.66 8.54 -25.54
CA ALA A 2 31.46 8.57 -24.32
C ALA A 2 31.87 7.13 -23.94
N VAL A 3 33.13 6.94 -23.52
CA VAL A 3 33.68 5.66 -23.12
C VAL A 3 33.93 5.65 -21.61
N PHE A 4 33.37 4.69 -20.91
CA PHE A 4 33.51 4.54 -19.46
C PHE A 4 33.41 3.06 -19.05
N THR A 5 33.62 2.76 -17.77
CA THR A 5 33.62 1.40 -17.26
C THR A 5 32.35 1.15 -16.46
N VAL A 6 31.65 0.02 -16.70
CA VAL A 6 30.50 -0.44 -15.91
C VAL A 6 30.77 -1.86 -15.42
N ASN A 7 30.76 -2.09 -14.11
CA ASN A 7 31.01 -3.39 -13.47
C ASN A 7 32.28 -4.06 -14.02
N GLY A 8 33.37 -3.29 -14.16
CA GLY A 8 34.68 -3.77 -14.65
C GLY A 8 34.79 -3.94 -16.18
N LYS A 9 33.72 -3.66 -16.95
CA LYS A 9 33.72 -3.77 -18.41
C LYS A 9 33.71 -2.38 -19.08
N THR A 10 34.58 -2.16 -20.05
CA THR A 10 34.54 -0.94 -20.86
C THR A 10 33.33 -0.94 -21.77
N VAL A 11 32.56 0.14 -21.76
CA VAL A 11 31.35 0.33 -22.57
C VAL A 11 31.40 1.66 -23.29
N THR A 12 30.66 1.78 -24.39
CA THR A 12 30.56 3.01 -25.19
C THR A 12 29.09 3.42 -25.26
N ALA A 13 28.76 4.62 -24.83
CA ALA A 13 27.45 5.22 -25.08
C ALA A 13 27.50 6.01 -26.40
N GLU A 14 26.84 5.49 -27.43
CA GLU A 14 26.84 6.07 -28.76
C GLU A 14 26.07 7.39 -28.83
N LYS A 15 24.97 7.49 -28.07
CA LYS A 15 24.13 8.68 -27.94
C LYS A 15 24.20 9.27 -26.53
N ASN A 16 24.03 10.60 -26.43
CA ASN A 16 23.90 11.24 -25.13
C ASN A 16 22.48 11.00 -24.56
N GLN A 17 22.42 10.40 -23.36
CA GLN A 17 21.17 10.08 -22.66
C GLN A 17 21.39 10.01 -21.15
N LYS A 18 20.32 9.90 -20.38
CA LYS A 18 20.43 9.65 -18.93
C LYS A 18 21.14 8.32 -18.67
N LEU A 19 22.08 8.28 -17.72
CA LEU A 19 22.77 7.06 -17.32
C LEU A 19 21.78 5.94 -16.96
N LEU A 20 20.68 6.27 -16.28
CA LEU A 20 19.61 5.31 -15.94
C LEU A 20 19.08 4.57 -17.19
N ARG A 21 18.83 5.29 -18.28
CA ARG A 21 18.34 4.69 -19.54
C ARG A 21 19.40 3.80 -20.16
N PHE A 22 20.65 4.27 -20.23
CA PHE A 22 21.76 3.48 -20.75
C PHE A 22 21.95 2.17 -19.99
N LEU A 23 21.97 2.21 -18.65
CA LEU A 23 22.13 1.01 -17.82
C LEU A 23 20.98 0.02 -17.99
N ARG A 24 19.74 0.50 -18.01
CA ARG A 24 18.56 -0.36 -18.09
C ARG A 24 18.27 -0.84 -19.53
N ASP A 25 18.22 0.10 -20.47
CA ASP A 25 17.67 -0.16 -21.80
C ASP A 25 18.72 -0.76 -22.75
N GLU A 26 20.02 -0.40 -22.61
CA GLU A 26 21.10 -0.93 -23.43
C GLU A 26 21.87 -2.08 -22.75
N LEU A 27 22.25 -1.92 -21.46
CA LEU A 27 23.05 -2.92 -20.76
C LEU A 27 22.21 -3.95 -20.00
N ARG A 28 20.88 -3.76 -19.90
CA ARG A 28 19.94 -4.65 -19.16
C ARG A 28 20.29 -4.82 -17.68
N LEU A 29 20.91 -3.83 -17.04
CA LEU A 29 21.22 -3.82 -15.62
C LEU A 29 19.99 -3.35 -14.84
N THR A 30 19.07 -4.27 -14.59
CA THR A 30 17.74 -4.00 -14.03
C THR A 30 17.70 -3.83 -12.52
N SER A 31 18.81 -4.09 -11.80
CA SER A 31 18.92 -3.70 -10.37
C SER A 31 18.81 -2.19 -10.18
N VAL A 32 19.16 -1.40 -11.20
CA VAL A 32 19.03 0.05 -11.20
C VAL A 32 17.58 0.41 -11.50
N LYS A 33 16.76 0.60 -10.45
CA LYS A 33 15.31 0.78 -10.57
C LYS A 33 14.92 2.22 -10.92
N ASP A 34 13.92 2.37 -11.78
CA ASP A 34 13.34 3.67 -12.14
C ASP A 34 12.07 3.97 -11.34
N GLY A 35 12.22 4.60 -10.18
CA GLY A 35 11.08 4.94 -9.30
C GLY A 35 10.50 6.33 -9.54
N CYS A 36 11.32 7.35 -9.85
CA CYS A 36 10.81 8.72 -10.02
C CYS A 36 11.35 9.47 -11.23
N SER A 37 12.50 9.10 -11.76
CA SER A 37 13.23 9.83 -12.82
C SER A 37 13.48 11.33 -12.53
N GLU A 38 13.28 11.79 -11.30
CA GLU A 38 13.33 13.21 -10.85
C GLU A 38 14.52 13.49 -9.91
N GLY A 39 15.41 12.52 -9.70
CA GLY A 39 16.51 12.66 -8.73
C GLY A 39 16.09 12.62 -7.26
N ALA A 40 14.85 12.20 -6.90
CA ALA A 40 14.31 12.28 -5.56
C ALA A 40 14.44 10.96 -4.77
N CYS A 41 13.97 9.82 -5.34
CA CYS A 41 13.74 8.58 -4.59
C CYS A 41 14.99 7.76 -4.28
N GLY A 42 16.03 7.83 -5.10
CA GLY A 42 17.29 7.09 -4.90
C GLY A 42 17.24 5.59 -5.25
N THR A 43 16.15 5.07 -5.83
CA THR A 43 16.08 3.65 -6.25
C THR A 43 17.07 3.30 -7.36
N CYS A 44 17.50 4.32 -8.11
CA CYS A 44 18.50 4.21 -9.18
C CYS A 44 19.93 4.55 -8.74
N THR A 45 20.24 4.43 -7.43
CA THR A 45 21.59 4.72 -6.93
C THR A 45 22.61 3.71 -7.46
N VAL A 46 23.70 4.23 -8.01
CA VAL A 46 24.91 3.52 -8.46
C VAL A 46 26.14 4.19 -7.84
N LEU A 47 27.29 3.54 -7.84
CA LEU A 47 28.55 4.25 -7.54
C LEU A 47 29.15 4.78 -8.82
N ILE A 48 29.54 6.05 -8.82
CA ILE A 48 30.39 6.65 -9.85
C ILE A 48 31.70 7.05 -9.17
N ASP A 49 32.82 6.44 -9.58
CA ASP A 49 34.13 6.59 -8.92
C ASP A 49 34.03 6.41 -7.38
N GLY A 50 33.29 5.38 -6.92
CA GLY A 50 33.09 5.06 -5.52
C GLY A 50 32.06 5.95 -4.78
N LYS A 51 31.44 6.93 -5.44
CA LYS A 51 30.48 7.85 -4.81
C LYS A 51 29.03 7.50 -5.17
N PRO A 52 28.11 7.39 -4.20
CA PRO A 52 26.70 7.10 -4.47
C PRO A 52 26.06 8.23 -5.25
N THR A 53 25.54 7.90 -6.43
CA THR A 53 24.96 8.85 -7.38
C THR A 53 23.66 8.29 -7.95
N LYS A 54 22.63 9.12 -8.07
CA LYS A 54 21.36 8.74 -8.68
C LYS A 54 21.50 8.70 -10.20
N ALA A 55 21.42 7.55 -10.84
CA ALA A 55 21.65 7.36 -12.28
C ALA A 55 20.68 8.15 -13.18
N CYS A 56 19.52 8.57 -12.69
CA CYS A 56 18.58 9.42 -13.43
C CYS A 56 19.04 10.88 -13.57
N VAL A 57 20.14 11.30 -12.93
CA VAL A 57 20.63 12.68 -12.96
C VAL A 57 21.69 12.89 -14.06
N PRO A 58 22.84 12.16 -14.08
CA PRO A 58 23.89 12.42 -15.04
C PRO A 58 23.52 11.98 -16.46
N GLN A 59 24.05 12.73 -17.44
CA GLN A 59 24.05 12.38 -18.85
C GLN A 59 25.30 11.57 -19.18
N THR A 60 25.23 10.67 -20.15
CA THR A 60 26.34 9.77 -20.52
C THR A 60 27.56 10.53 -21.06
N ASP A 61 27.37 11.69 -21.69
CA ASP A 61 28.48 12.55 -22.21
C ASP A 61 29.40 13.11 -21.10
N LYS A 62 28.93 13.12 -19.84
CA LYS A 62 29.69 13.55 -18.65
C LYS A 62 30.45 12.44 -17.95
N LEU A 63 30.43 11.22 -18.50
CA LEU A 63 30.95 10.03 -17.84
C LEU A 63 32.21 9.46 -18.47
N GLU A 64 32.84 10.21 -19.43
CA GLU A 64 34.08 9.80 -20.05
C GLU A 64 35.15 9.42 -19.00
N GLY A 65 35.70 8.20 -19.12
CA GLY A 65 36.74 7.67 -18.22
C GLY A 65 36.27 7.32 -16.80
N LYS A 66 34.97 7.45 -16.48
CA LYS A 66 34.42 7.14 -15.16
C LYS A 66 34.24 5.64 -14.95
N THR A 67 34.23 5.23 -13.69
CA THR A 67 33.93 3.86 -13.26
C THR A 67 32.58 3.82 -12.56
N ILE A 68 31.69 2.96 -13.04
CA ILE A 68 30.33 2.80 -12.54
C ILE A 68 30.16 1.40 -11.96
N LEU A 69 29.59 1.28 -10.75
CA LEU A 69 29.26 0.02 -10.12
C LEU A 69 27.77 -0.04 -9.81
N THR A 70 27.12 -1.14 -10.22
CA THR A 70 25.78 -1.52 -9.85
C THR A 70 25.79 -2.77 -8.98
N VAL A 71 24.63 -3.23 -8.47
CA VAL A 71 24.57 -4.46 -7.63
C VAL A 71 25.07 -5.70 -8.40
N GLU A 72 24.86 -5.76 -9.71
CA GLU A 72 25.38 -6.86 -10.56
C GLU A 72 26.91 -6.93 -10.58
N GLY A 73 27.61 -5.83 -10.25
CA GLY A 73 29.06 -5.77 -10.17
C GLY A 73 29.66 -6.11 -8.80
N LEU A 74 28.83 -6.39 -7.80
CA LEU A 74 29.30 -6.85 -6.49
C LEU A 74 29.91 -8.25 -6.59
N SER A 75 30.92 -8.54 -5.76
CA SER A 75 31.47 -9.90 -5.61
C SER A 75 30.43 -10.86 -5.04
N ASP A 76 30.65 -12.17 -5.21
CA ASP A 76 29.77 -13.20 -4.65
C ASP A 76 29.64 -13.07 -3.13
N TRP A 77 30.79 -12.83 -2.45
CA TRP A 77 30.83 -12.61 -1.02
C TRP A 77 30.01 -11.40 -0.58
N GLU A 78 30.12 -10.28 -1.26
CA GLU A 78 29.29 -9.11 -0.96
C GLU A 78 27.80 -9.39 -1.16
N ARG A 79 27.42 -10.07 -2.22
CA ARG A 79 26.03 -10.48 -2.47
C ARG A 79 25.52 -11.41 -1.37
N GLU A 80 26.29 -12.37 -0.94
CA GLU A 80 25.95 -13.28 0.17
C GLU A 80 25.76 -12.52 1.47
N VAL A 81 26.70 -11.64 1.85
CA VAL A 81 26.62 -10.85 3.08
C VAL A 81 25.39 -9.94 3.09
N TYR A 82 25.15 -9.16 2.03
CA TYR A 82 23.98 -8.30 1.99
C TYR A 82 22.68 -9.09 1.97
N THR A 83 22.62 -10.21 1.27
CA THR A 83 21.41 -11.07 1.25
C THR A 83 21.12 -11.61 2.64
N TRP A 84 22.12 -12.15 3.32
CA TRP A 84 21.97 -12.68 4.67
C TRP A 84 21.60 -11.59 5.68
N ALA A 85 22.34 -10.47 5.70
CA ALA A 85 22.16 -9.41 6.68
C ALA A 85 20.81 -8.70 6.54
N PHE A 86 20.38 -8.41 5.32
CA PHE A 86 19.08 -7.79 5.06
C PHE A 86 17.92 -8.78 5.30
N GLY A 87 18.15 -10.07 5.05
CA GLY A 87 17.20 -11.12 5.40
C GLY A 87 17.04 -11.27 6.91
N GLU A 88 18.14 -11.37 7.66
CA GLU A 88 18.15 -11.55 9.13
C GLU A 88 17.53 -10.35 9.86
N ALA A 89 17.83 -9.14 9.40
CA ALA A 89 17.22 -7.93 9.94
C ALA A 89 15.73 -7.79 9.58
N GLY A 90 15.21 -8.51 8.57
CA GLY A 90 13.87 -8.28 8.01
C GLY A 90 13.76 -6.97 7.23
N ALA A 91 14.88 -6.50 6.65
CA ALA A 91 15.02 -5.22 5.96
C ALA A 91 14.28 -5.15 4.62
N VAL A 92 13.81 -6.28 4.10
CA VAL A 92 13.23 -6.39 2.76
C VAL A 92 11.71 -6.57 2.84
N GLN A 93 10.94 -5.70 2.17
CA GLN A 93 9.52 -5.88 1.95
C GLN A 93 9.23 -5.97 0.45
N CYS A 94 8.75 -4.89 -0.20
CA CYS A 94 8.50 -4.93 -1.65
C CYS A 94 9.77 -5.12 -2.48
N GLY A 95 10.94 -4.66 -1.99
CA GLY A 95 12.25 -4.88 -2.59
C GLY A 95 12.69 -3.81 -3.59
N PHE A 96 11.79 -2.95 -4.06
CA PHE A 96 12.07 -2.01 -5.15
C PHE A 96 13.18 -0.99 -4.83
N CYS A 97 13.29 -0.54 -3.58
CA CYS A 97 14.35 0.38 -3.14
C CYS A 97 15.66 -0.33 -2.75
N ILE A 98 15.63 -1.64 -2.51
CA ILE A 98 16.72 -2.36 -1.84
C ILE A 98 18.04 -2.37 -2.63
N PRO A 99 18.10 -2.60 -3.94
CA PRO A 99 19.35 -2.51 -4.68
C PRO A 99 20.05 -1.16 -4.51
N GLY A 100 19.30 -0.06 -4.58
CA GLY A 100 19.83 1.29 -4.33
C GLY A 100 20.32 1.51 -2.89
N MET A 101 19.63 0.90 -1.90
CA MET A 101 20.05 0.91 -0.48
C MET A 101 21.37 0.13 -0.28
N VAL A 102 21.50 -1.03 -0.92
CA VAL A 102 22.74 -1.86 -0.88
C VAL A 102 23.93 -1.09 -1.43
N ILE A 103 23.76 -0.40 -2.55
CA ILE A 103 24.83 0.43 -3.15
C ILE A 103 25.20 1.59 -2.23
N SER A 104 24.25 2.23 -1.58
CA SER A 104 24.53 3.28 -0.59
C SER A 104 25.23 2.74 0.66
N ALA A 105 24.83 1.55 1.12
CA ALA A 105 25.49 0.84 2.22
C ALA A 105 26.93 0.46 1.87
N LYS A 106 27.17 -0.07 0.64
CA LYS A 106 28.53 -0.37 0.17
C LYS A 106 29.43 0.86 0.21
N ALA A 107 28.95 1.99 -0.31
CA ALA A 107 29.73 3.24 -0.27
C ALA A 107 30.15 3.66 1.16
N LEU A 108 29.27 3.44 2.14
CA LEU A 108 29.59 3.65 3.54
C LEU A 108 30.63 2.64 4.03
N LEU A 109 30.38 1.35 3.85
CA LEU A 109 31.19 0.27 4.43
C LEU A 109 32.58 0.15 3.79
N ASP A 110 32.76 0.60 2.55
CA ASP A 110 34.09 0.71 1.91
C ASP A 110 34.99 1.75 2.60
N THR A 111 34.41 2.75 3.27
CA THR A 111 35.13 3.84 3.93
C THR A 111 35.07 3.79 5.46
N ASN A 112 34.02 3.23 6.01
CA ASN A 112 33.81 3.05 7.45
C ASN A 112 33.29 1.63 7.73
N PRO A 113 34.16 0.67 8.10
CA PRO A 113 33.76 -0.72 8.32
C PRO A 113 32.99 -0.96 9.63
N ASP A 114 32.94 0.03 10.53
CA ASP A 114 32.20 -0.04 11.81
C ASP A 114 31.36 1.20 12.07
N PRO A 115 30.33 1.43 11.26
CA PRO A 115 29.51 2.63 11.38
C PRO A 115 28.59 2.59 12.60
N SER A 116 28.32 3.77 13.17
CA SER A 116 27.23 3.95 14.11
C SER A 116 25.87 3.83 13.39
N ARG A 117 24.80 3.71 14.20
CA ARG A 117 23.42 3.70 13.68
C ARG A 117 23.07 4.99 12.93
N GLU A 118 23.52 6.13 13.45
CA GLU A 118 23.32 7.46 12.87
C GLU A 118 24.05 7.60 11.53
N GLU A 119 25.29 7.08 11.44
CA GLU A 119 26.05 7.08 10.19
C GLU A 119 25.40 6.19 9.14
N ALA A 120 24.89 5.00 9.51
CA ALA A 120 24.15 4.12 8.63
C ALA A 120 22.86 4.78 8.12
N ALA A 121 22.09 5.41 9.01
CA ALA A 121 20.88 6.17 8.63
C ALA A 121 21.20 7.35 7.71
N PHE A 122 22.28 8.07 7.99
CA PHE A 122 22.73 9.20 7.17
C PHE A 122 23.20 8.77 5.77
N ALA A 123 23.86 7.63 5.65
CA ALA A 123 24.33 7.10 4.36
C ALA A 123 23.17 6.85 3.38
N ILE A 124 22.04 6.36 3.86
CA ILE A 124 20.86 6.07 3.05
C ILE A 124 19.81 7.19 3.03
N ARG A 125 20.09 8.39 3.58
CA ARG A 125 19.14 9.52 3.63
C ARG A 125 18.61 9.97 2.27
N ASN A 126 19.32 9.66 1.20
CA ASN A 126 18.94 10.00 -0.17
C ASN A 126 18.15 8.88 -0.88
N ASN A 127 17.91 7.76 -0.20
CA ASN A 127 17.13 6.65 -0.67
C ASN A 127 15.80 6.61 0.09
N ILE A 128 14.69 6.61 -0.62
CA ILE A 128 13.35 6.55 -0.02
C ILE A 128 12.89 5.09 0.02
N CYS A 129 12.31 4.70 1.17
CA CYS A 129 11.54 3.48 1.34
C CYS A 129 10.16 3.83 1.90
N ARG A 130 9.09 3.28 1.34
CA ARG A 130 7.72 3.48 1.82
C ARG A 130 7.22 2.34 2.70
N CYS A 131 7.87 1.17 2.62
CA CYS A 131 7.39 -0.06 3.24
C CYS A 131 7.89 -0.29 4.66
N THR A 132 9.19 -0.05 4.92
CA THR A 132 9.94 -0.63 6.06
C THR A 132 10.04 0.28 7.28
N GLY A 133 9.78 1.57 7.12
CA GLY A 133 10.10 2.55 8.17
C GLY A 133 11.62 2.70 8.43
N TYR A 134 12.46 2.16 7.58
CA TYR A 134 13.93 2.23 7.61
C TYR A 134 14.65 1.50 8.75
N VAL A 135 14.01 1.28 9.91
CA VAL A 135 14.63 0.70 11.12
C VAL A 135 15.40 -0.56 10.78
N LYS A 136 14.71 -1.53 10.16
CA LYS A 136 15.32 -2.82 9.79
C LYS A 136 16.37 -2.73 8.64
N ILE A 137 16.28 -1.72 7.78
CA ILE A 137 17.33 -1.46 6.76
C ILE A 137 18.61 -1.02 7.44
N ILE A 138 18.50 -0.10 8.41
CA ILE A 138 19.66 0.34 9.21
C ILE A 138 20.27 -0.83 9.97
N ASP A 139 19.45 -1.68 10.61
CA ASP A 139 19.91 -2.90 11.27
C ASP A 139 20.62 -3.84 10.29
N GLY A 140 20.09 -4.02 9.09
CA GLY A 140 20.71 -4.82 8.02
C GLY A 140 22.08 -4.30 7.60
N ILE A 141 22.27 -2.98 7.52
CA ILE A 141 23.57 -2.35 7.22
C ILE A 141 24.57 -2.64 8.33
N LEU A 142 24.16 -2.51 9.60
CA LEU A 142 25.04 -2.79 10.76
C LEU A 142 25.40 -4.28 10.85
N LEU A 143 24.47 -5.18 10.54
CA LEU A 143 24.74 -6.63 10.45
C LEU A 143 25.70 -6.95 9.31
N ALA A 144 25.52 -6.35 8.13
CA ALA A 144 26.45 -6.51 7.01
C ALA A 144 27.87 -6.05 7.39
N ALA A 145 28.00 -4.88 8.03
CA ALA A 145 29.27 -4.37 8.55
C ALA A 145 29.95 -5.38 9.47
N LYS A 146 29.20 -5.99 10.40
CA LYS A 146 29.71 -7.03 11.30
C LYS A 146 30.23 -8.25 10.52
N CYS A 147 29.44 -8.78 9.58
CA CYS A 147 29.83 -9.93 8.77
C CYS A 147 31.10 -9.66 7.94
N PHE A 148 31.25 -8.48 7.36
CA PHE A 148 32.46 -8.10 6.62
C PHE A 148 33.68 -8.03 7.52
N ARG A 149 33.58 -7.51 8.75
CA ARG A 149 34.67 -7.48 9.70
C ARG A 149 35.08 -8.88 10.20
N GLU A 150 34.10 -9.75 10.42
CA GLU A 150 34.32 -11.12 10.90
C GLU A 150 34.72 -12.08 9.77
N GLY A 151 34.49 -11.72 8.50
CA GLY A 151 34.82 -12.55 7.34
C GLY A 151 33.99 -13.84 7.22
N LYS A 152 32.81 -13.89 7.87
CA LYS A 152 31.95 -15.08 7.90
C LYS A 152 30.47 -14.67 8.11
N LEU A 153 29.56 -15.54 7.68
CA LEU A 153 28.17 -15.50 8.02
C LEU A 153 27.89 -16.35 9.26
N PRO A 154 27.01 -15.91 10.16
CA PRO A 154 26.55 -16.76 11.27
C PRO A 154 25.80 -17.97 10.75
N GLU A 155 26.09 -19.14 11.31
CA GLU A 155 25.28 -20.34 11.11
C GLU A 155 24.12 -20.31 12.10
N ALA A 156 22.90 -20.29 11.59
CA ALA A 156 21.70 -20.43 12.41
C ALA A 156 20.81 -21.52 11.82
N PRO A 157 20.44 -22.54 12.59
CA PRO A 157 19.40 -23.47 12.19
C PRO A 157 18.08 -22.70 12.11
N VAL A 158 17.43 -22.73 10.96
CA VAL A 158 16.14 -22.04 10.72
C VAL A 158 15.04 -23.07 10.78
N ASP A 159 14.21 -22.99 11.83
CA ASP A 159 13.00 -23.77 11.96
C ASP A 159 11.83 -23.03 11.26
N TRP A 160 11.40 -23.57 10.12
CA TRP A 160 10.34 -23.00 9.29
C TRP A 160 8.94 -23.40 9.81
N LYS A 161 8.55 -22.88 10.95
CA LYS A 161 7.20 -23.06 11.51
C LYS A 161 6.56 -21.73 11.86
N VAL A 162 5.26 -21.74 12.04
CA VAL A 162 4.51 -20.58 12.54
C VAL A 162 5.09 -20.09 13.87
N GLY A 163 5.37 -18.81 14.00
CA GLY A 163 5.99 -18.16 15.14
C GLY A 163 7.52 -18.02 15.05
N SER A 164 8.18 -18.65 14.09
CA SER A 164 9.62 -18.51 13.89
C SER A 164 9.96 -17.23 13.10
N ARG A 165 11.12 -16.65 13.42
CA ARG A 165 11.69 -15.49 12.70
C ARG A 165 12.52 -16.02 11.54
N VAL A 166 11.92 -16.08 10.36
CA VAL A 166 12.59 -16.60 9.16
C VAL A 166 12.80 -15.51 8.13
N HIS A 167 13.82 -15.67 7.30
CA HIS A 167 14.04 -14.80 6.14
C HIS A 167 12.89 -14.95 5.15
N ARG A 168 12.58 -13.88 4.43
CA ARG A 168 11.62 -13.94 3.34
C ARG A 168 12.11 -14.92 2.26
N VAL A 169 11.16 -15.63 1.64
CA VAL A 169 11.47 -16.58 0.55
C VAL A 169 12.08 -15.91 -0.68
N ASP A 170 11.83 -14.59 -0.85
CA ASP A 170 12.23 -13.79 -2.00
C ASP A 170 13.35 -12.77 -1.68
N VAL A 171 14.05 -12.92 -0.56
CA VAL A 171 15.06 -11.95 -0.12
C VAL A 171 16.23 -11.84 -1.10
N ALA A 172 16.74 -12.96 -1.59
CA ALA A 172 17.93 -12.99 -2.46
C ALA A 172 17.66 -12.22 -3.77
N GLU A 173 16.55 -12.54 -4.46
CA GLU A 173 16.22 -11.88 -5.73
C GLU A 173 16.00 -10.37 -5.57
N LYS A 174 15.50 -9.91 -4.42
CA LYS A 174 15.26 -8.50 -4.12
C LYS A 174 16.54 -7.74 -3.75
N VAL A 175 17.43 -8.37 -3.00
CA VAL A 175 18.72 -7.77 -2.60
C VAL A 175 19.69 -7.69 -3.80
N THR A 176 19.77 -8.75 -4.58
CA THR A 176 20.65 -8.81 -5.75
C THR A 176 20.07 -8.11 -6.99
N GLY A 177 18.80 -7.68 -6.93
CA GLY A 177 18.14 -7.02 -8.05
C GLY A 177 17.76 -7.96 -9.22
N THR A 178 17.86 -9.28 -9.03
CA THR A 178 17.49 -10.28 -10.05
C THR A 178 15.99 -10.54 -10.14
N GLY A 179 15.24 -10.14 -9.11
CA GLY A 179 13.79 -10.24 -9.10
C GLY A 179 13.15 -9.27 -10.11
N GLN A 180 12.20 -9.77 -10.86
CA GLN A 180 11.59 -9.04 -11.98
C GLN A 180 10.31 -8.31 -11.57
N TYR A 181 10.29 -7.01 -11.81
CA TYR A 181 9.09 -6.17 -11.91
C TYR A 181 8.71 -6.02 -13.38
N PRO A 182 7.48 -5.63 -13.75
CA PRO A 182 7.11 -5.51 -15.18
C PRO A 182 8.04 -4.58 -15.97
N ASP A 183 8.53 -3.50 -15.37
CA ASP A 183 9.49 -2.59 -16.04
C ASP A 183 10.83 -3.24 -16.38
N ASP A 184 11.20 -4.33 -15.70
CA ASP A 184 12.46 -5.05 -15.93
C ASP A 184 12.36 -6.05 -17.10
N ILE A 185 11.17 -6.24 -17.67
CA ILE A 185 10.91 -7.20 -18.73
C ILE A 185 11.11 -6.52 -20.09
N TYR A 186 11.94 -7.14 -20.92
CA TYR A 186 12.20 -6.74 -22.29
C TYR A 186 12.00 -7.95 -23.18
N LEU A 187 11.17 -7.79 -24.22
CA LEU A 187 10.83 -8.86 -25.18
C LEU A 187 11.17 -8.42 -26.59
N ASP A 188 11.49 -9.38 -27.43
CA ASP A 188 11.79 -9.11 -28.86
C ASP A 188 10.57 -8.50 -29.56
N GLY A 189 10.80 -7.42 -30.29
CA GLY A 189 9.74 -6.71 -31.00
C GLY A 189 8.72 -5.99 -30.09
N MET A 190 9.03 -5.83 -28.78
CA MET A 190 8.16 -5.16 -27.84
C MET A 190 7.94 -3.70 -28.17
N LEU A 191 6.67 -3.28 -28.12
CA LEU A 191 6.24 -1.90 -28.27
C LEU A 191 6.26 -1.17 -26.91
N TYR A 192 6.28 0.15 -26.98
CA TYR A 192 6.06 1.06 -25.87
C TYR A 192 4.72 1.74 -26.05
N GLY A 193 3.85 1.63 -25.06
CA GLY A 193 2.49 2.21 -25.08
C GLY A 193 2.28 3.27 -24.01
N SER A 194 1.45 4.26 -24.29
CA SER A 194 1.04 5.30 -23.34
C SER A 194 -0.25 5.96 -23.78
N ALA A 195 -1.00 6.52 -22.81
CA ALA A 195 -2.18 7.31 -23.10
C ALA A 195 -1.83 8.78 -23.35
N VAL A 196 -2.56 9.41 -24.26
CA VAL A 196 -2.73 10.88 -24.30
C VAL A 196 -3.84 11.22 -23.31
N ARG A 197 -3.58 12.13 -22.38
CA ARG A 197 -4.48 12.46 -21.27
C ARG A 197 -5.24 13.77 -21.53
N SER A 198 -6.39 13.91 -20.83
CA SER A 198 -7.18 15.14 -20.88
C SER A 198 -6.35 16.37 -20.46
N GLN A 199 -6.59 17.48 -21.12
CA GLN A 199 -5.99 18.78 -20.77
C GLN A 199 -6.88 19.59 -19.80
N HIS A 200 -8.15 19.19 -19.64
CA HIS A 200 -9.15 19.86 -18.84
C HIS A 200 -9.76 18.88 -17.81
N PRO A 201 -10.05 19.33 -16.59
CA PRO A 201 -10.68 18.49 -15.59
C PRO A 201 -12.13 18.11 -15.98
N ARG A 202 -12.81 18.97 -16.73
CA ARG A 202 -14.14 18.71 -17.28
C ARG A 202 -14.32 19.41 -18.61
N ALA A 203 -14.42 18.64 -19.68
CA ALA A 203 -14.62 19.14 -21.03
C ALA A 203 -15.30 18.09 -21.91
N ARG A 204 -16.10 18.51 -22.88
CA ARG A 204 -16.60 17.63 -23.93
C ARG A 204 -15.53 17.46 -25.00
N VAL A 205 -15.22 16.23 -25.37
CA VAL A 205 -14.32 15.92 -26.47
C VAL A 205 -15.07 16.08 -27.79
N LEU A 206 -14.69 17.05 -28.60
CA LEU A 206 -15.35 17.34 -29.88
C LEU A 206 -14.74 16.57 -31.04
N ALA A 207 -13.41 16.46 -31.07
CA ALA A 207 -12.66 15.72 -32.07
C ALA A 207 -11.30 15.27 -31.53
N ILE A 208 -10.78 14.16 -32.09
CA ILE A 208 -9.43 13.64 -31.81
C ILE A 208 -8.71 13.50 -33.14
N HIS A 209 -7.66 14.30 -33.37
CA HIS A 209 -6.87 14.32 -34.61
C HIS A 209 -5.63 13.44 -34.41
N THR A 210 -5.58 12.30 -35.06
CA THR A 210 -4.53 11.27 -34.90
C THR A 210 -3.66 11.05 -36.12
N GLU A 211 -3.95 11.68 -37.26
CA GLU A 211 -3.35 11.40 -38.56
C GLU A 211 -1.86 11.70 -38.59
N GLU A 212 -1.45 12.85 -38.03
CA GLU A 212 -0.03 13.23 -37.95
C GLU A 212 0.77 12.25 -37.08
N ALA A 213 0.18 11.81 -35.95
CA ALA A 213 0.80 10.84 -35.05
C ALA A 213 0.92 9.46 -35.71
N LYS A 214 -0.12 8.99 -36.43
CA LYS A 214 -0.11 7.72 -37.16
C LYS A 214 0.90 7.67 -38.28
N ALA A 215 1.18 8.82 -38.91
CA ALA A 215 2.14 8.94 -40.03
C ALA A 215 3.60 8.95 -39.57
N LEU A 216 3.88 9.12 -38.28
CA LEU A 216 5.24 9.19 -37.75
C LEU A 216 5.95 7.83 -37.86
N PRO A 217 7.16 7.74 -38.42
CA PRO A 217 7.90 6.48 -38.45
C PRO A 217 8.10 5.86 -37.09
N GLY A 218 7.87 4.55 -36.98
CA GLY A 218 7.98 3.81 -35.72
C GLY A 218 6.71 3.82 -34.87
N VAL A 219 5.66 4.55 -35.25
CA VAL A 219 4.34 4.46 -34.62
C VAL A 219 3.57 3.28 -35.23
N VAL A 220 3.06 2.40 -34.39
CA VAL A 220 2.35 1.17 -34.80
C VAL A 220 0.84 1.36 -34.77
N CYS A 221 0.32 2.03 -33.75
CA CYS A 221 -1.11 2.36 -33.68
C CYS A 221 -1.37 3.60 -32.82
N VAL A 222 -2.50 4.26 -33.10
CA VAL A 222 -3.16 5.23 -32.22
C VAL A 222 -4.61 4.78 -32.11
N LEU A 223 -5.00 4.34 -30.91
CA LEU A 223 -6.32 3.75 -30.61
C LEU A 223 -7.18 4.76 -29.88
N THR A 224 -8.46 4.76 -30.18
CA THR A 224 -9.50 5.56 -29.51
C THR A 224 -10.56 4.65 -28.87
N ALA A 225 -11.52 5.21 -28.17
CA ALA A 225 -12.63 4.44 -27.59
C ALA A 225 -13.40 3.60 -28.62
N ALA A 226 -13.40 4.00 -29.90
CA ALA A 226 -14.04 3.25 -30.99
C ALA A 226 -13.34 1.94 -31.33
N ASP A 227 -12.07 1.77 -30.93
CA ASP A 227 -11.28 0.56 -31.18
C ASP A 227 -11.46 -0.52 -30.11
N ILE A 228 -12.22 -0.24 -29.03
CA ILE A 228 -12.46 -1.18 -27.92
C ILE A 228 -13.49 -2.21 -28.35
N PRO A 229 -13.13 -3.53 -28.34
CA PRO A 229 -14.04 -4.57 -28.81
C PRO A 229 -15.26 -4.82 -27.91
N GLY A 230 -15.10 -4.63 -26.60
CA GLY A 230 -16.13 -4.88 -25.59
C GLY A 230 -16.59 -3.59 -24.90
N SER A 231 -16.56 -3.58 -23.56
CA SER A 231 -16.98 -2.43 -22.76
C SER A 231 -15.87 -1.39 -22.62
N ASN A 232 -16.22 -0.12 -22.88
CA ASN A 232 -15.33 1.00 -22.58
C ASN A 232 -15.27 1.36 -21.07
N LYS A 233 -16.05 0.69 -20.23
CA LYS A 233 -16.12 0.96 -18.78
C LYS A 233 -15.36 -0.09 -17.98
N VAL A 234 -14.49 0.40 -17.10
CA VAL A 234 -13.79 -0.37 -16.07
C VAL A 234 -14.15 0.16 -14.68
N GLY A 235 -13.73 -0.51 -13.64
CA GLY A 235 -13.93 -0.09 -12.24
C GLY A 235 -14.15 -1.29 -11.33
N HIS A 236 -13.50 -1.28 -10.17
CA HIS A 236 -13.44 -2.42 -9.27
C HIS A 236 -14.84 -2.89 -8.78
N LEU A 237 -15.65 -1.97 -8.25
CA LEU A 237 -17.01 -2.26 -7.79
C LEU A 237 -18.08 -1.63 -8.67
N LYS A 238 -17.86 -0.42 -9.17
CA LYS A 238 -18.76 0.28 -10.07
C LYS A 238 -18.04 0.56 -11.39
N LYS A 239 -18.63 0.11 -12.50
CA LYS A 239 -18.07 0.30 -13.85
C LYS A 239 -18.35 1.74 -14.34
N ASP A 240 -17.76 2.72 -13.70
CA ASP A 240 -17.97 4.14 -14.03
C ASP A 240 -16.77 4.82 -14.68
N TRP A 241 -15.58 4.17 -14.67
CA TRP A 241 -14.35 4.71 -15.22
C TRP A 241 -14.20 4.35 -16.71
N ASP A 242 -14.05 5.38 -17.57
CA ASP A 242 -13.83 5.15 -19.00
C ASP A 242 -12.40 4.68 -19.28
N THR A 243 -12.26 3.59 -20.04
CA THR A 243 -10.95 3.17 -20.57
C THR A 243 -10.34 4.30 -21.41
N MET A 244 -11.15 4.90 -22.28
CA MET A 244 -10.85 6.13 -23.05
C MET A 244 -12.11 6.94 -23.22
N ILE A 245 -12.01 8.27 -23.12
CA ILE A 245 -13.14 9.17 -23.37
C ILE A 245 -13.44 9.20 -24.87
N ALA A 246 -14.67 8.88 -25.24
CA ALA A 246 -15.12 8.90 -26.63
C ALA A 246 -15.40 10.33 -27.12
N VAL A 247 -15.32 10.53 -28.44
CA VAL A 247 -15.81 11.78 -29.06
C VAL A 247 -17.29 11.98 -28.73
N GLY A 248 -17.64 13.15 -28.22
CA GLY A 248 -18.98 13.52 -27.75
C GLY A 248 -19.16 13.35 -26.22
N ASP A 249 -18.33 12.55 -25.55
CA ASP A 249 -18.37 12.36 -24.11
C ASP A 249 -17.57 13.44 -23.35
N ILE A 250 -17.77 13.48 -22.04
CA ILE A 250 -17.20 14.49 -21.13
C ILE A 250 -16.09 13.85 -20.31
N THR A 251 -14.95 14.54 -20.20
CA THR A 251 -13.87 14.14 -19.28
C THR A 251 -14.28 14.40 -17.83
N HIS A 252 -13.80 13.58 -16.91
CA HIS A 252 -14.13 13.66 -15.49
C HIS A 252 -12.98 14.21 -14.65
N TYR A 253 -11.71 14.04 -15.12
CA TYR A 253 -10.51 14.63 -14.51
C TYR A 253 -9.34 14.68 -15.50
N LEU A 254 -8.24 15.33 -15.11
CA LEU A 254 -7.04 15.47 -15.96
C LEU A 254 -6.32 14.15 -16.31
N GLY A 255 -6.58 13.08 -15.56
CA GLY A 255 -5.98 11.77 -15.79
C GLY A 255 -6.71 10.91 -16.83
N ASP A 256 -7.88 11.32 -17.32
CA ASP A 256 -8.65 10.56 -18.30
C ASP A 256 -7.86 10.33 -19.58
N ALA A 257 -7.83 9.10 -20.05
CA ALA A 257 -7.24 8.75 -21.32
C ALA A 257 -8.17 9.17 -22.48
N ILE A 258 -7.62 9.83 -23.49
CA ILE A 258 -8.34 10.23 -24.72
C ILE A 258 -8.04 9.24 -25.84
N CYS A 259 -6.79 8.85 -26.00
CA CYS A 259 -6.35 7.81 -26.92
C CYS A 259 -5.09 7.11 -26.41
N LEU A 260 -4.81 5.93 -26.94
CA LEU A 260 -3.59 5.17 -26.67
C LEU A 260 -2.67 5.24 -27.88
N VAL A 261 -1.40 5.48 -27.65
CA VAL A 261 -0.35 5.45 -28.70
C VAL A 261 0.58 4.29 -28.39
N ALA A 262 0.96 3.52 -29.41
CA ALA A 262 2.00 2.52 -29.30
C ALA A 262 3.04 2.70 -30.42
N ALA A 263 4.33 2.66 -30.04
CA ALA A 263 5.45 2.86 -30.93
C ALA A 263 6.60 1.87 -30.63
N GLU A 264 7.52 1.72 -31.57
CA GLU A 264 8.68 0.83 -31.46
C GLU A 264 9.78 1.35 -30.55
N THR A 265 9.81 2.65 -30.28
CA THR A 265 10.78 3.28 -29.38
C THR A 265 10.10 4.29 -28.45
N PRO A 266 10.67 4.52 -27.25
CA PRO A 266 10.17 5.57 -26.35
C PRO A 266 10.20 6.97 -26.97
N GLU A 267 11.18 7.23 -27.84
CA GLU A 267 11.33 8.52 -28.53
C GLU A 267 10.18 8.74 -29.54
N ALA A 268 9.88 7.72 -30.37
CA ALA A 268 8.76 7.78 -31.32
C ALA A 268 7.42 7.89 -30.58
N LEU A 269 7.26 7.18 -29.45
CA LEU A 269 6.08 7.29 -28.60
C LEU A 269 5.89 8.72 -28.08
N ALA A 270 6.94 9.32 -27.54
CA ALA A 270 6.88 10.70 -27.02
C ALA A 270 6.52 11.72 -28.11
N GLN A 271 7.12 11.60 -29.29
CA GLN A 271 6.83 12.46 -30.45
C GLN A 271 5.39 12.28 -30.93
N ALA A 272 4.93 11.03 -31.06
CA ALA A 272 3.57 10.75 -31.50
C ALA A 272 2.50 11.29 -30.52
N LYS A 273 2.72 11.14 -29.22
CA LYS A 273 1.81 11.73 -28.20
C LYS A 273 1.69 13.25 -28.34
N ALA A 274 2.79 13.94 -28.66
CA ALA A 274 2.80 15.40 -28.87
C ALA A 274 2.10 15.85 -30.17
N LEU A 275 1.96 14.97 -31.15
CA LEU A 275 1.27 15.25 -32.41
C LEU A 275 -0.24 15.02 -32.35
N VAL A 276 -0.74 14.29 -31.36
CA VAL A 276 -2.19 14.15 -31.17
C VAL A 276 -2.77 15.46 -30.70
N LYS A 277 -3.79 15.96 -31.41
CA LYS A 277 -4.53 17.16 -31.06
C LYS A 277 -5.96 16.79 -30.72
N VAL A 278 -6.53 17.44 -29.72
CA VAL A 278 -7.89 17.20 -29.25
C VAL A 278 -8.63 18.53 -29.19
N ASP A 279 -9.80 18.60 -29.80
CA ASP A 279 -10.70 19.75 -29.73
C ASP A 279 -11.65 19.54 -28.55
N TYR A 280 -11.73 20.52 -27.65
CA TYR A 280 -12.53 20.49 -26.44
C TYR A 280 -13.54 21.63 -26.39
N GLU A 281 -14.70 21.36 -25.82
CA GLU A 281 -15.60 22.34 -25.21
C GLU A 281 -15.39 22.32 -23.71
N GLU A 282 -14.73 23.33 -23.14
CA GLU A 282 -14.53 23.44 -21.70
C GLU A 282 -15.86 23.61 -20.97
N LEU A 283 -16.01 22.91 -19.84
CA LEU A 283 -17.20 22.91 -18.98
C LEU A 283 -16.79 23.24 -17.55
N PRO A 284 -17.68 23.88 -16.73
CA PRO A 284 -17.39 24.14 -15.33
C PRO A 284 -17.08 22.85 -14.56
N ALA A 285 -15.96 22.85 -13.81
CA ALA A 285 -15.57 21.73 -12.95
C ALA A 285 -16.16 21.86 -11.54
N VAL A 286 -16.26 20.74 -10.83
CA VAL A 286 -16.64 20.64 -9.42
C VAL A 286 -15.37 20.34 -8.62
N HIS A 287 -14.99 21.22 -7.67
CA HIS A 287 -13.68 21.20 -7.01
C HIS A 287 -13.70 20.55 -5.63
N ASN A 288 -14.88 20.48 -5.00
CA ASN A 288 -15.02 19.96 -3.63
C ASN A 288 -16.46 19.49 -3.37
N PRO A 289 -16.70 18.72 -2.30
CA PRO A 289 -18.04 18.26 -1.94
C PRO A 289 -19.03 19.39 -1.66
N GLN A 290 -18.60 20.54 -1.15
CA GLN A 290 -19.45 21.68 -0.84
C GLN A 290 -20.06 22.27 -2.12
N GLU A 291 -19.31 22.27 -3.22
CA GLU A 291 -19.84 22.63 -4.55
C GLU A 291 -20.75 21.51 -5.09
N ALA A 292 -20.33 20.23 -4.94
CA ALA A 292 -21.05 19.07 -5.45
C ALA A 292 -22.48 18.92 -4.89
N ILE A 293 -22.72 19.39 -3.67
CA ILE A 293 -23.99 19.31 -2.95
C ILE A 293 -25.01 20.34 -3.46
N LEU A 294 -24.59 21.44 -4.08
CA LEU A 294 -25.47 22.50 -4.52
C LEU A 294 -26.52 22.01 -5.54
N PRO A 295 -27.77 22.48 -5.47
CA PRO A 295 -28.82 22.00 -6.38
C PRO A 295 -28.56 22.25 -7.87
N ASP A 296 -27.74 23.28 -8.17
CA ASP A 296 -27.35 23.70 -9.53
C ASP A 296 -25.93 23.29 -9.90
N ALA A 297 -25.29 22.43 -9.07
CA ALA A 297 -23.94 21.93 -9.34
C ALA A 297 -23.87 21.19 -10.68
N PRO A 298 -22.80 21.36 -11.45
CA PRO A 298 -22.54 20.51 -12.59
C PRO A 298 -22.51 19.03 -12.18
N LEU A 299 -23.10 18.15 -12.98
CA LEU A 299 -23.08 16.73 -12.71
C LEU A 299 -21.77 16.12 -13.18
N VAL A 300 -20.97 15.55 -12.27
CA VAL A 300 -19.75 14.80 -12.60
C VAL A 300 -20.14 13.50 -13.32
N HIS A 301 -21.13 12.78 -12.81
CA HIS A 301 -21.75 11.63 -13.46
C HIS A 301 -23.23 11.87 -13.73
N ARG A 302 -23.81 11.19 -14.73
CA ARG A 302 -25.20 11.37 -15.12
C ARG A 302 -26.21 11.10 -14.00
N GLU A 303 -25.88 10.16 -13.11
CA GLU A 303 -26.73 9.77 -11.97
C GLU A 303 -26.64 10.77 -10.81
N GLY A 304 -25.75 11.75 -10.86
CA GLY A 304 -25.57 12.75 -9.82
C GLY A 304 -24.17 12.79 -9.24
N ASN A 305 -23.96 13.66 -8.25
CA ASN A 305 -22.69 13.83 -7.56
C ASN A 305 -22.56 13.00 -6.27
N LEU A 306 -23.64 12.43 -5.76
CA LEU A 306 -23.59 11.56 -4.58
C LEU A 306 -23.24 10.14 -4.99
N LEU A 307 -22.05 9.65 -4.56
CA LEU A 307 -21.65 8.26 -4.74
C LEU A 307 -22.31 7.35 -3.70
N ALA A 308 -22.26 7.72 -2.44
CA ALA A 308 -22.75 6.88 -1.34
C ALA A 308 -23.19 7.71 -0.13
N HIS A 309 -24.22 7.21 0.56
CA HIS A 309 -24.63 7.65 1.88
C HIS A 309 -24.63 6.43 2.82
N LYS A 310 -24.05 6.58 4.00
CA LYS A 310 -24.01 5.56 5.05
C LYS A 310 -24.53 6.14 6.34
N HIS A 311 -25.60 5.54 6.87
CA HIS A 311 -26.15 5.86 8.19
C HIS A 311 -26.06 4.64 9.09
N ILE A 312 -25.44 4.81 10.25
CA ILE A 312 -25.30 3.74 11.25
C ILE A 312 -25.75 4.31 12.58
N GLN A 313 -26.70 3.64 13.20
CA GLN A 313 -27.27 4.04 14.49
C GLN A 313 -27.45 2.84 15.40
N ARG A 314 -27.10 3.02 16.69
CA ARG A 314 -27.43 2.10 17.78
C ARG A 314 -27.81 2.90 19.01
N GLY A 315 -28.91 2.53 19.69
CA GLY A 315 -29.46 3.28 20.82
C GLY A 315 -30.09 4.62 20.44
N ASN A 316 -30.11 5.55 21.38
CA ASN A 316 -30.59 6.92 21.18
C ASN A 316 -29.47 7.94 21.50
N PRO A 317 -28.64 8.30 20.53
CA PRO A 317 -27.50 9.21 20.75
C PRO A 317 -27.90 10.59 21.22
N ALA A 318 -28.99 11.15 20.72
CA ALA A 318 -29.47 12.47 21.15
C ALA A 318 -29.80 12.49 22.64
N GLU A 319 -30.46 11.46 23.14
CA GLU A 319 -30.78 11.33 24.58
C GLU A 319 -29.51 11.07 25.40
N ALA A 320 -28.63 10.19 24.92
CA ALA A 320 -27.36 9.84 25.59
C ALA A 320 -26.44 11.08 25.73
N LEU A 321 -26.32 11.88 24.68
CA LEU A 321 -25.54 13.12 24.72
C LEU A 321 -26.20 14.20 25.60
N ALA A 322 -27.54 14.34 25.58
CA ALA A 322 -28.26 15.31 26.39
C ALA A 322 -28.14 15.06 27.90
N LYS A 323 -28.06 13.80 28.32
CA LYS A 323 -27.88 13.42 29.73
C LYS A 323 -26.40 13.32 30.18
N SER A 324 -25.46 13.44 29.25
CA SER A 324 -24.03 13.39 29.56
C SER A 324 -23.61 14.53 30.47
N LYS A 325 -22.78 14.24 31.46
CA LYS A 325 -22.20 15.26 32.36
C LYS A 325 -21.23 16.18 31.59
N TYR A 326 -20.45 15.63 30.71
CA TYR A 326 -19.49 16.33 29.86
C TYR A 326 -19.82 16.03 28.39
N LEU A 327 -19.84 17.07 27.58
CA LEU A 327 -20.06 17.02 26.13
C LEU A 327 -18.98 17.82 25.42
N ILE A 328 -18.41 17.27 24.36
CA ILE A 328 -17.47 17.93 23.46
C ILE A 328 -17.90 17.71 22.02
N THR A 329 -17.95 18.77 21.24
CA THR A 329 -18.14 18.72 19.78
C THR A 329 -16.98 19.44 19.08
N ARG A 330 -16.39 18.82 18.05
CA ARG A 330 -15.30 19.43 17.26
C ARG A 330 -15.46 19.09 15.78
N ARG A 331 -14.97 20.01 14.95
CA ARG A 331 -14.81 19.80 13.51
C ARG A 331 -13.38 19.40 13.21
N PHE A 332 -13.22 18.48 12.28
CA PHE A 332 -11.95 17.92 11.83
C PHE A 332 -11.84 17.95 10.33
N SER A 333 -10.62 18.16 9.84
CA SER A 333 -10.29 18.08 8.42
C SER A 333 -9.07 17.18 8.19
N THR A 334 -9.18 16.28 7.23
CA THR A 334 -8.08 15.42 6.82
C THR A 334 -7.79 15.57 5.33
N PRO A 335 -6.50 15.53 4.90
CA PRO A 335 -6.12 15.90 3.54
C PRO A 335 -6.17 14.73 2.56
N TRP A 336 -6.11 15.05 1.26
CA TRP A 336 -5.61 14.17 0.23
C TRP A 336 -4.22 13.64 0.59
N THR A 337 -3.96 12.35 0.36
CA THR A 337 -2.64 11.76 0.63
C THR A 337 -2.27 10.76 -0.46
N GLU A 338 -0.99 10.78 -0.83
CA GLU A 338 -0.39 9.93 -1.86
C GLU A 338 0.21 8.66 -1.26
N HIS A 339 -0.04 7.50 -1.86
CA HIS A 339 0.53 6.20 -1.46
C HIS A 339 2.05 6.21 -1.49
N ALA A 340 2.61 6.84 -2.52
CA ALA A 340 4.05 6.97 -2.75
C ALA A 340 4.79 5.63 -2.83
N PHE A 341 4.14 4.59 -3.36
CA PHE A 341 4.86 3.36 -3.71
C PHE A 341 5.99 3.68 -4.70
N LEU A 342 7.13 3.00 -4.54
CA LEU A 342 8.34 3.36 -5.29
C LEU A 342 8.29 2.91 -6.75
N GLU A 343 7.58 1.83 -7.05
CA GLU A 343 7.35 1.36 -8.41
C GLU A 343 6.14 2.09 -9.02
N PRO A 344 6.32 2.96 -10.04
CA PRO A 344 5.18 3.44 -10.83
C PRO A 344 4.46 2.26 -11.50
N GLU A 345 3.19 2.44 -11.78
CA GLU A 345 2.36 1.42 -12.41
C GLU A 345 2.94 1.02 -13.78
N CYS A 346 3.07 -0.27 -14.00
CA CYS A 346 3.60 -0.84 -15.21
C CYS A 346 2.94 -2.19 -15.50
N ALA A 347 2.65 -2.44 -16.76
CA ALA A 347 2.23 -3.74 -17.26
C ALA A 347 2.92 -4.07 -18.59
N VAL A 348 3.23 -5.35 -18.79
CA VAL A 348 3.67 -5.89 -20.08
C VAL A 348 2.60 -6.88 -20.54
N ALA A 349 2.02 -6.63 -21.71
CA ALA A 349 1.06 -7.53 -22.30
C ALA A 349 1.62 -8.18 -23.56
N CYS A 350 1.29 -9.46 -23.77
CA CYS A 350 1.73 -10.26 -24.91
C CYS A 350 0.54 -10.94 -25.54
N PRO A 351 0.54 -11.18 -26.86
CA PRO A 351 -0.37 -12.12 -27.47
C PRO A 351 -0.21 -13.52 -26.87
N ASP A 352 -1.31 -14.21 -26.61
CA ASP A 352 -1.32 -15.59 -26.13
C ASP A 352 -2.45 -16.36 -26.86
N GLY A 353 -2.09 -17.07 -27.93
CA GLY A 353 -3.07 -17.64 -28.85
C GLY A 353 -4.02 -16.57 -29.41
N ASP A 354 -5.32 -16.77 -29.25
CA ASP A 354 -6.34 -15.80 -29.66
C ASP A 354 -6.60 -14.72 -28.60
N GLY A 355 -5.95 -14.81 -27.45
CA GLY A 355 -6.12 -13.92 -26.32
C GLY A 355 -4.86 -13.11 -25.96
N VAL A 356 -4.69 -12.84 -24.66
CA VAL A 356 -3.58 -12.05 -24.11
C VAL A 356 -3.07 -12.64 -22.80
N LEU A 357 -1.75 -12.51 -22.57
CA LEU A 357 -1.10 -12.67 -21.28
C LEU A 357 -0.64 -11.30 -20.78
N VAL A 358 -1.03 -10.92 -19.56
CA VAL A 358 -0.63 -9.67 -18.93
C VAL A 358 0.25 -9.95 -17.71
N LEU A 359 1.48 -9.42 -17.75
CA LEU A 359 2.44 -9.42 -16.64
C LEU A 359 2.24 -8.10 -15.88
N SER A 360 1.75 -8.20 -14.65
CA SER A 360 1.17 -7.06 -13.94
C SER A 360 1.83 -6.80 -12.58
N THR A 361 1.64 -5.59 -12.10
CA THR A 361 1.96 -5.14 -10.74
C THR A 361 0.67 -4.61 -10.09
N ASP A 362 -0.22 -5.51 -9.69
CA ASP A 362 -1.52 -5.22 -9.07
C ASP A 362 -1.72 -5.94 -7.73
N GLN A 363 -2.82 -5.62 -7.06
CA GLN A 363 -3.23 -6.23 -5.79
C GLN A 363 -4.21 -7.40 -5.97
N GLY A 364 -4.73 -7.60 -7.20
CA GLY A 364 -5.69 -8.66 -7.54
C GLY A 364 -5.61 -9.07 -9.00
N ALA A 365 -4.90 -10.19 -9.29
CA ALA A 365 -4.74 -10.69 -10.65
C ALA A 365 -6.09 -11.07 -11.29
N TYR A 366 -7.02 -11.60 -10.50
CA TYR A 366 -8.35 -11.97 -10.98
C TYR A 366 -9.25 -10.75 -11.26
N ASP A 367 -9.17 -9.70 -10.44
CA ASP A 367 -9.87 -8.44 -10.72
C ASP A 367 -9.35 -7.82 -12.01
N THR A 368 -8.03 -7.78 -12.19
CA THR A 368 -7.40 -7.34 -13.44
C THR A 368 -7.87 -8.19 -14.64
N GLN A 369 -7.97 -9.51 -14.49
CA GLN A 369 -8.49 -10.40 -15.52
C GLN A 369 -9.93 -10.03 -15.89
N HIS A 370 -10.81 -9.86 -14.90
CA HIS A 370 -12.23 -9.53 -15.13
C HIS A 370 -12.42 -8.18 -15.86
N GLU A 371 -11.61 -7.17 -15.51
CA GLU A 371 -11.64 -5.87 -16.20
C GLU A 371 -11.25 -6.02 -17.68
N ILE A 372 -10.18 -6.77 -17.96
CA ILE A 372 -9.70 -6.99 -19.32
C ILE A 372 -10.69 -7.86 -20.13
N MET A 373 -11.29 -8.90 -19.54
CA MET A 373 -12.33 -9.70 -20.15
C MET A 373 -13.50 -8.84 -20.63
N GLY A 374 -13.98 -7.93 -19.75
CA GLY A 374 -15.08 -7.01 -20.09
C GLY A 374 -14.72 -6.04 -21.21
N MET A 375 -13.50 -5.48 -21.19
CA MET A 375 -13.04 -4.53 -22.21
C MET A 375 -12.79 -5.21 -23.57
N LEU A 376 -12.21 -6.41 -23.59
CA LEU A 376 -11.92 -7.12 -24.85
C LEU A 376 -13.09 -7.97 -25.35
N GLY A 377 -14.12 -8.24 -24.52
CA GLY A 377 -15.21 -9.15 -24.84
C GLY A 377 -14.74 -10.61 -24.94
N LEU A 378 -13.73 -11.00 -24.18
CA LEU A 378 -13.11 -12.33 -24.22
C LEU A 378 -13.46 -13.18 -23.01
N PRO A 379 -13.52 -14.52 -23.14
CA PRO A 379 -13.68 -15.43 -22.01
C PRO A 379 -12.39 -15.54 -21.18
N ALA A 380 -12.51 -16.06 -19.96
CA ALA A 380 -11.40 -16.13 -18.98
C ALA A 380 -10.18 -16.90 -19.50
N GLU A 381 -10.39 -17.96 -20.29
CA GLU A 381 -9.32 -18.81 -20.83
C GLU A 381 -8.41 -18.06 -21.81
N GLN A 382 -8.91 -16.98 -22.40
CA GLN A 382 -8.18 -16.14 -23.35
C GLN A 382 -7.56 -14.90 -22.71
N VAL A 383 -7.81 -14.67 -21.43
CA VAL A 383 -7.22 -13.53 -20.69
C VAL A 383 -6.44 -14.07 -19.49
N LYS A 384 -5.14 -14.15 -19.63
CA LYS A 384 -4.26 -14.59 -18.55
C LYS A 384 -3.56 -13.41 -17.88
N VAL A 385 -3.55 -13.41 -16.56
CA VAL A 385 -2.84 -12.40 -15.76
C VAL A 385 -1.89 -13.08 -14.80
N ARG A 386 -0.66 -12.58 -14.71
CA ARG A 386 0.36 -13.03 -13.77
C ARG A 386 0.98 -11.84 -13.06
N ASN A 387 1.03 -11.89 -11.73
CA ASN A 387 1.80 -10.91 -10.98
C ASN A 387 3.30 -11.15 -11.14
N CYS A 388 4.03 -10.09 -11.40
CA CYS A 388 5.47 -9.99 -11.16
C CYS A 388 5.74 -9.66 -9.68
N LEU A 389 6.95 -9.26 -9.33
CA LEU A 389 7.17 -8.55 -8.07
C LEU A 389 6.39 -7.23 -8.10
N VAL A 390 5.79 -6.88 -6.98
CA VAL A 390 5.04 -5.63 -6.84
C VAL A 390 5.81 -4.69 -5.92
N GLY A 391 6.17 -3.53 -6.43
CA GLY A 391 7.01 -2.54 -5.76
C GLY A 391 6.26 -1.62 -4.78
N GLY A 392 5.36 -2.22 -3.97
CA GLY A 392 4.45 -1.56 -3.05
C GLY A 392 3.08 -1.30 -3.70
N GLY A 393 2.03 -1.26 -2.87
CA GLY A 393 0.66 -0.99 -3.32
C GLY A 393 -0.11 -0.12 -2.33
N PHE A 394 -0.27 -0.58 -1.08
CA PHE A 394 -0.95 0.13 0.03
C PHE A 394 -2.43 0.47 -0.25
N GLY A 395 -3.05 -0.19 -1.23
CA GLY A 395 -4.37 0.08 -1.76
C GLY A 395 -4.38 0.80 -3.11
N GLY A 396 -3.31 1.49 -3.50
CA GLY A 396 -3.24 2.28 -4.72
C GLY A 396 -3.08 1.47 -6.03
N LYS A 397 -2.99 0.14 -5.95
CA LYS A 397 -2.89 -0.77 -7.10
C LYS A 397 -4.05 -1.79 -7.12
N GLU A 398 -5.18 -1.46 -6.51
CA GLU A 398 -6.40 -2.27 -6.59
C GLU A 398 -7.17 -2.01 -7.89
N ASP A 399 -7.28 -0.76 -8.32
CA ASP A 399 -7.87 -0.41 -9.62
C ASP A 399 -6.88 -0.63 -10.78
N VAL A 400 -7.40 -1.00 -11.95
CA VAL A 400 -6.59 -1.07 -13.18
C VAL A 400 -6.27 0.35 -13.67
N THR A 401 -5.00 0.60 -14.01
CA THR A 401 -4.52 1.90 -14.50
C THR A 401 -3.81 1.81 -15.85
N VAL A 402 -3.05 0.72 -16.07
CA VAL A 402 -2.27 0.47 -17.29
C VAL A 402 -2.47 -0.92 -17.87
N GLN A 403 -2.98 -1.86 -17.09
CA GLN A 403 -3.10 -3.28 -17.45
C GLN A 403 -4.05 -3.47 -18.64
N HIS A 404 -5.21 -2.84 -18.60
CA HIS A 404 -6.21 -2.87 -19.67
C HIS A 404 -5.71 -2.15 -20.92
N HIS A 405 -4.98 -1.03 -20.78
CA HIS A 405 -4.34 -0.35 -21.91
C HIS A 405 -3.31 -1.25 -22.62
N ALA A 406 -2.42 -1.89 -21.85
CA ALA A 406 -1.44 -2.83 -22.39
C ALA A 406 -2.12 -4.02 -23.09
N ALA A 407 -3.16 -4.59 -22.45
CA ALA A 407 -3.92 -5.71 -23.02
C ALA A 407 -4.59 -5.32 -24.35
N LEU A 408 -5.21 -4.15 -24.44
CA LEU A 408 -5.87 -3.69 -25.68
C LEU A 408 -4.85 -3.53 -26.82
N ILE A 409 -3.71 -2.86 -26.56
CA ILE A 409 -2.67 -2.68 -27.56
C ILE A 409 -2.13 -4.04 -28.02
N ALA A 410 -1.77 -4.94 -27.11
CA ALA A 410 -1.23 -6.25 -27.46
C ALA A 410 -2.22 -7.10 -28.26
N TYR A 411 -3.50 -7.07 -27.86
CA TYR A 411 -4.58 -7.81 -28.53
C TYR A 411 -4.77 -7.35 -29.97
N LEU A 412 -4.81 -6.04 -30.22
CA LEU A 412 -5.05 -5.48 -31.57
C LEU A 412 -3.82 -5.51 -32.45
N THR A 413 -2.63 -5.26 -31.90
CA THR A 413 -1.39 -5.22 -32.71
C THR A 413 -0.74 -6.59 -32.91
N LYS A 414 -1.13 -7.58 -32.11
CA LYS A 414 -0.51 -8.92 -32.04
C LYS A 414 1.01 -8.85 -31.75
N ARG A 415 1.44 -7.82 -31.03
CA ARG A 415 2.82 -7.62 -30.57
C ARG A 415 2.88 -7.42 -29.06
N PRO A 416 3.98 -7.83 -28.40
CA PRO A 416 4.16 -7.49 -26.99
C PRO A 416 4.27 -5.97 -26.81
N VAL A 417 3.75 -5.46 -25.69
CA VAL A 417 3.79 -4.03 -25.36
C VAL A 417 4.04 -3.81 -23.88
N LYS A 418 4.84 -2.81 -23.55
CA LYS A 418 5.02 -2.26 -22.21
C LYS A 418 4.28 -0.94 -22.09
N VAL A 419 3.37 -0.83 -21.12
CA VAL A 419 2.75 0.44 -20.72
C VAL A 419 3.18 0.75 -19.30
N LYS A 420 3.90 1.86 -19.12
CA LYS A 420 4.42 2.34 -17.85
C LYS A 420 4.05 3.80 -17.66
N LEU A 421 3.54 4.15 -16.47
CA LEU A 421 3.34 5.54 -16.10
C LEU A 421 4.68 6.22 -15.77
N THR A 422 4.83 7.46 -16.15
CA THR A 422 5.81 8.34 -15.54
C THR A 422 5.42 8.60 -14.08
N ARG A 423 6.35 9.05 -13.25
CA ARG A 423 6.00 9.40 -11.86
C ARG A 423 4.95 10.51 -11.78
N ALA A 424 4.99 11.49 -12.68
CA ALA A 424 3.98 12.54 -12.73
C ALA A 424 2.59 12.00 -13.09
N GLU A 425 2.50 11.08 -14.05
CA GLU A 425 1.24 10.38 -14.37
C GLU A 425 0.77 9.51 -13.20
N SER A 426 1.66 8.75 -12.54
CA SER A 426 1.34 7.95 -11.36
C SER A 426 0.75 8.81 -10.24
N LEU A 427 1.35 9.97 -9.96
CA LEU A 427 0.81 10.92 -8.97
C LEU A 427 -0.59 11.45 -9.34
N LEU A 428 -0.92 11.56 -10.61
CA LEU A 428 -2.20 12.06 -11.09
C LEU A 428 -3.29 10.98 -11.15
N ILE A 429 -2.93 9.75 -11.55
CA ILE A 429 -3.92 8.80 -12.08
C ILE A 429 -4.49 7.86 -11.03
N HIS A 430 -3.64 7.16 -10.24
CA HIS A 430 -4.18 6.17 -9.30
C HIS A 430 -4.97 6.81 -8.16
N PRO A 431 -5.98 6.11 -7.61
CA PRO A 431 -6.78 6.65 -6.51
C PRO A 431 -5.97 7.01 -5.28
N LYS A 432 -6.35 8.09 -4.60
CA LYS A 432 -5.69 8.67 -3.42
C LYS A 432 -6.44 8.33 -2.13
N ARG A 433 -5.90 8.73 -0.95
CA ARG A 433 -6.67 8.73 0.29
C ARG A 433 -7.73 9.81 0.22
N HIS A 434 -8.98 9.48 0.58
CA HIS A 434 -10.09 10.43 0.67
C HIS A 434 -9.77 11.53 1.68
N PRO A 435 -9.81 12.81 1.31
CA PRO A 435 -9.94 13.88 2.28
C PRO A 435 -11.35 13.83 2.86
N MET A 436 -11.47 14.18 4.14
CA MET A 436 -12.75 14.14 4.84
C MET A 436 -12.90 15.38 5.72
N GLU A 437 -14.10 15.99 5.66
CA GLU A 437 -14.56 16.98 6.62
C GLU A 437 -15.55 16.28 7.56
N MET A 438 -15.32 16.44 8.87
CA MET A 438 -16.04 15.64 9.86
C MET A 438 -16.39 16.50 11.07
N GLU A 439 -17.59 16.26 11.65
CA GLU A 439 -17.98 16.79 12.95
C GLU A 439 -18.29 15.63 13.89
N PHE A 440 -17.66 15.62 15.06
CA PHE A 440 -17.81 14.57 16.07
C PHE A 440 -18.24 15.17 17.39
N SER A 441 -19.21 14.53 18.06
CA SER A 441 -19.67 14.81 19.41
C SER A 441 -19.45 13.59 20.30
N LEU A 442 -18.87 13.80 21.47
CA LEU A 442 -18.62 12.76 22.51
C LEU A 442 -19.19 13.22 23.84
N GLY A 443 -20.04 12.38 24.44
CA GLY A 443 -20.61 12.60 25.75
C GLY A 443 -20.17 11.54 26.76
N CYS A 444 -19.82 11.98 27.98
CA CYS A 444 -19.42 11.11 29.09
C CYS A 444 -20.16 11.48 30.38
N ASP A 445 -20.24 10.52 31.32
CA ASP A 445 -20.64 10.78 32.70
C ASP A 445 -19.51 11.45 33.51
N GLU A 446 -19.73 11.66 34.82
CA GLU A 446 -18.76 12.23 35.75
C GLU A 446 -17.51 11.38 35.96
N ASN A 447 -17.56 10.08 35.67
CA ASN A 447 -16.46 9.14 35.78
C ASN A 447 -15.70 8.95 34.45
N GLY A 448 -16.12 9.64 33.39
CA GLY A 448 -15.55 9.50 32.06
C GLY A 448 -16.01 8.25 31.32
N ILE A 449 -17.14 7.66 31.73
CA ILE A 449 -17.74 6.56 30.98
C ILE A 449 -18.55 7.13 29.81
N ILE A 450 -18.22 6.67 28.59
CA ILE A 450 -18.85 7.15 27.36
C ILE A 450 -20.34 6.80 27.35
N GLN A 451 -21.17 7.79 27.17
CA GLN A 451 -22.62 7.65 27.04
C GLN A 451 -23.04 7.59 25.57
N GLY A 452 -22.49 8.47 24.74
CA GLY A 452 -22.87 8.52 23.35
C GLY A 452 -21.82 9.17 22.47
N VAL A 453 -21.88 8.80 21.19
CA VAL A 453 -21.11 9.40 20.09
C VAL A 453 -22.06 9.72 18.96
N ALA A 454 -21.99 10.95 18.42
CA ALA A 454 -22.67 11.33 17.20
C ALA A 454 -21.68 11.98 16.23
N ALA A 455 -21.78 11.67 14.93
CA ALA A 455 -20.84 12.20 13.97
C ALA A 455 -21.47 12.38 12.57
N GLU A 456 -20.92 13.35 11.84
CA GLU A 456 -21.14 13.56 10.42
C GLU A 456 -19.80 13.50 9.69
N CYS A 457 -19.78 12.92 8.49
CA CYS A 457 -18.58 12.73 7.69
C CYS A 457 -18.88 12.98 6.20
N ILE A 458 -18.14 13.91 5.59
CA ILE A 458 -18.24 14.23 4.16
C ILE A 458 -16.89 13.94 3.50
N ALA A 459 -16.88 13.01 2.53
CA ALA A 459 -15.71 12.58 1.82
C ALA A 459 -15.74 13.07 0.35
N ASP A 460 -14.60 13.54 -0.14
CA ASP A 460 -14.37 13.76 -1.57
C ASP A 460 -13.82 12.46 -2.20
N THR A 461 -14.57 11.85 -3.12
CA THR A 461 -14.15 10.63 -3.80
C THR A 461 -13.47 10.89 -5.16
N GLY A 462 -13.37 12.17 -5.57
CA GLY A 462 -12.82 12.53 -6.87
C GLY A 462 -13.71 12.09 -8.04
N ALA A 463 -13.09 11.87 -9.18
CA ALA A 463 -13.77 11.69 -10.45
C ALA A 463 -14.52 10.35 -10.61
N TYR A 464 -14.10 9.29 -9.88
CA TYR A 464 -14.63 7.94 -10.06
C TYR A 464 -14.87 7.23 -8.73
N ALA A 465 -15.75 6.24 -8.74
CA ALA A 465 -16.14 5.50 -7.54
C ALA A 465 -14.99 4.78 -6.87
N SER A 466 -14.15 4.08 -7.65
CA SER A 466 -13.12 3.19 -7.08
C SER A 466 -13.69 2.39 -5.90
N LEU A 467 -13.13 2.59 -4.69
CA LEU A 467 -13.61 2.00 -3.44
C LEU A 467 -14.19 3.06 -2.46
N GLY A 468 -14.64 4.22 -2.97
CA GLY A 468 -15.14 5.32 -2.15
C GLY A 468 -16.30 4.95 -1.23
N GLY A 469 -17.29 4.16 -1.72
CA GLY A 469 -18.40 3.66 -0.91
C GLY A 469 -17.93 2.80 0.28
N PRO A 470 -17.15 1.72 0.06
CA PRO A 470 -16.58 0.92 1.14
C PRO A 470 -15.66 1.67 2.09
N VAL A 471 -14.87 2.63 1.61
CA VAL A 471 -14.01 3.48 2.48
C VAL A 471 -14.87 4.28 3.45
N LEU A 472 -15.95 4.93 2.94
CA LEU A 472 -16.90 5.65 3.77
C LEU A 472 -17.59 4.74 4.77
N GLU A 473 -17.99 3.54 4.34
CA GLU A 473 -18.62 2.55 5.22
C GLU A 473 -17.69 2.15 6.38
N ARG A 474 -16.39 1.93 6.14
CA ARG A 474 -15.44 1.64 7.21
C ARG A 474 -15.19 2.84 8.12
N ALA A 475 -15.14 4.06 7.57
CA ALA A 475 -15.10 5.28 8.37
C ALA A 475 -16.28 5.33 9.35
N CYS A 476 -17.50 5.03 8.86
CA CYS A 476 -18.72 5.05 9.68
C CYS A 476 -18.76 3.89 10.70
N THR A 477 -18.46 2.66 10.31
CA THR A 477 -18.56 1.49 11.21
C THR A 477 -17.52 1.49 12.32
N HIS A 478 -16.38 2.16 12.13
CA HIS A 478 -15.28 2.21 13.10
C HIS A 478 -15.13 3.57 13.79
N GLY A 479 -15.99 4.55 13.45
CA GLY A 479 -15.83 5.94 13.86
C GLY A 479 -15.86 6.18 15.37
N ALA A 480 -16.52 5.33 16.15
CA ALA A 480 -16.54 5.43 17.61
C ALA A 480 -15.29 4.86 18.29
N GLY A 481 -14.34 4.27 17.51
CA GLY A 481 -13.17 3.60 18.06
C GLY A 481 -13.49 2.29 18.79
N PRO A 482 -12.47 1.66 19.41
CA PRO A 482 -12.60 0.37 20.07
C PRO A 482 -13.13 0.48 21.50
N TYR A 483 -14.26 1.17 21.71
CA TYR A 483 -14.79 1.50 23.02
C TYR A 483 -16.21 0.98 23.25
N GLN A 484 -16.63 0.92 24.51
CA GLN A 484 -18.00 0.70 24.93
C GLN A 484 -18.72 2.04 25.07
N TYR A 485 -19.95 2.11 24.60
CA TYR A 485 -20.83 3.29 24.70
C TYR A 485 -22.29 2.86 24.69
N GLU A 486 -23.17 3.69 25.26
CA GLU A 486 -24.60 3.42 25.32
C GLU A 486 -25.24 3.59 23.93
N ALA A 487 -24.89 4.65 23.24
CA ALA A 487 -25.47 4.97 21.94
C ALA A 487 -24.46 5.53 20.95
N TYR A 488 -24.72 5.27 19.67
CA TYR A 488 -23.88 5.71 18.57
C TYR A 488 -24.70 6.06 17.33
N GLU A 489 -24.34 7.15 16.64
CA GLU A 489 -24.89 7.53 15.34
C GLU A 489 -23.81 8.20 14.50
N ILE A 490 -23.74 7.81 13.23
CA ILE A 490 -22.92 8.50 12.24
C ILE A 490 -23.64 8.53 10.89
N ASP A 491 -23.64 9.74 10.28
CA ASP A 491 -24.02 9.96 8.90
C ASP A 491 -22.79 10.26 8.05
N GLY A 492 -22.60 9.54 6.97
CA GLY A 492 -21.50 9.73 6.05
C GLY A 492 -21.95 9.87 4.62
N TRP A 493 -21.34 10.81 3.89
CA TRP A 493 -21.56 11.04 2.47
C TRP A 493 -20.25 11.05 1.69
N ALA A 494 -20.21 10.44 0.52
CA ALA A 494 -19.11 10.53 -0.44
C ALA A 494 -19.64 11.17 -1.73
N TYR A 495 -18.98 12.26 -2.14
CA TYR A 495 -19.36 13.00 -3.33
C TYR A 495 -18.29 12.90 -4.41
N TYR A 496 -18.74 12.81 -5.67
CA TYR A 496 -17.89 12.97 -6.84
C TYR A 496 -17.48 14.43 -7.03
N THR A 497 -16.24 14.62 -7.47
CA THR A 497 -15.68 15.89 -7.93
C THR A 497 -14.83 15.67 -9.19
N ASN A 498 -14.32 16.75 -9.81
CA ASN A 498 -13.38 16.60 -10.92
C ASN A 498 -11.90 16.51 -10.49
N ASN A 499 -11.66 16.26 -9.21
CA ASN A 499 -10.34 15.97 -8.68
C ASN A 499 -9.85 14.56 -9.08
N PRO A 500 -8.55 14.24 -8.94
CA PRO A 500 -8.09 12.87 -9.06
C PRO A 500 -8.93 11.90 -8.21
N PRO A 501 -9.16 10.66 -8.65
CA PRO A 501 -9.97 9.71 -7.89
C PRO A 501 -9.42 9.45 -6.50
N ALA A 502 -10.31 9.15 -5.56
CA ALA A 502 -9.95 8.58 -4.25
C ALA A 502 -10.44 7.13 -4.14
N GLY A 503 -9.69 6.29 -3.43
CA GLY A 503 -10.00 4.87 -3.31
C GLY A 503 -9.35 4.25 -2.07
N ALA A 504 -8.95 2.99 -2.19
CA ALA A 504 -8.28 2.29 -1.12
C ALA A 504 -6.93 2.94 -0.77
N PHE A 505 -6.71 3.18 0.50
CA PHE A 505 -5.42 3.53 1.07
C PHE A 505 -5.34 2.93 2.47
N ARG A 506 -4.18 2.36 2.83
CA ARG A 506 -3.88 1.70 4.12
C ARG A 506 -4.60 2.36 5.30
N GLY A 507 -5.47 1.62 6.00
CA GLY A 507 -6.37 2.14 7.04
C GLY A 507 -7.83 2.37 6.58
N PHE A 508 -8.08 2.60 5.27
CA PHE A 508 -9.35 2.50 4.58
C PHE A 508 -10.51 3.23 5.28
N GLY A 509 -10.37 4.56 5.47
CA GLY A 509 -11.39 5.40 6.12
C GLY A 509 -11.26 5.49 7.64
N VAL A 510 -10.76 4.44 8.29
CA VAL A 510 -10.63 4.39 9.75
C VAL A 510 -9.53 5.33 10.27
N THR A 511 -8.48 5.58 9.48
CA THR A 511 -7.41 6.51 9.84
C THR A 511 -7.94 7.92 10.08
N GLN A 512 -8.90 8.37 9.25
CA GLN A 512 -9.52 9.68 9.34
C GLN A 512 -10.38 9.82 10.60
N THR A 513 -11.33 8.89 10.81
CA THR A 513 -12.24 8.94 11.97
C THR A 513 -11.56 8.63 13.29
N CYS A 514 -10.49 7.81 13.30
CA CYS A 514 -9.67 7.58 14.48
C CYS A 514 -9.03 8.88 14.99
N PHE A 515 -8.57 9.76 14.08
CA PHE A 515 -8.05 11.07 14.46
C PHE A 515 -9.09 11.90 15.23
N CYS A 516 -10.35 11.82 14.84
CA CYS A 516 -11.44 12.55 15.48
C CYS A 516 -11.73 12.04 16.90
N ILE A 517 -12.12 10.77 17.02
CA ILE A 517 -12.56 10.21 18.30
C ILE A 517 -11.44 10.17 19.34
N GLU A 518 -10.21 9.87 18.94
CA GLU A 518 -9.07 9.83 19.85
C GLU A 518 -8.67 11.22 20.35
N THR A 519 -8.80 12.25 19.51
CA THR A 519 -8.59 13.65 19.91
C THR A 519 -9.64 14.10 20.93
N LEU A 520 -10.92 13.74 20.70
CA LEU A 520 -11.99 14.06 21.67
C LEU A 520 -11.81 13.35 23.00
N LEU A 521 -11.36 12.08 23.00
CA LEU A 521 -11.08 11.33 24.24
C LEU A 521 -9.96 11.96 25.07
N ASN A 522 -8.93 12.50 24.42
CA ASN A 522 -7.84 13.20 25.09
C ASN A 522 -8.34 14.49 25.78
N GLU A 523 -9.17 15.26 25.07
CA GLU A 523 -9.80 16.45 25.63
C GLU A 523 -10.80 16.10 26.75
N MET A 524 -11.54 15.01 26.59
CA MET A 524 -12.49 14.51 27.59
C MET A 524 -11.77 14.04 28.87
N ALA A 525 -10.61 13.39 28.75
CA ALA A 525 -9.82 12.97 29.90
C ALA A 525 -9.44 14.18 30.80
N ASP A 526 -9.06 15.29 30.18
CA ASP A 526 -8.77 16.53 30.94
C ASP A 526 -10.02 17.11 31.61
N LYS A 527 -11.18 17.10 30.95
CA LYS A 527 -12.46 17.56 31.54
C LYS A 527 -12.89 16.71 32.74
N VAL A 528 -12.68 15.42 32.68
CA VAL A 528 -12.97 14.47 33.76
C VAL A 528 -11.91 14.52 34.85
N GLY A 529 -10.68 14.95 34.54
CA GLY A 529 -9.55 15.00 35.47
C GLY A 529 -8.84 13.66 35.65
N ILE A 530 -8.83 12.82 34.59
CA ILE A 530 -8.12 11.54 34.57
C ILE A 530 -7.09 11.51 33.42
N SER A 531 -6.20 10.52 33.43
CA SER A 531 -5.21 10.41 32.37
C SER A 531 -5.82 9.95 31.04
N PRO A 532 -5.21 10.28 29.89
CA PRO A 532 -5.58 9.71 28.59
C PRO A 532 -5.56 8.18 28.54
N TRP A 533 -4.66 7.54 29.30
CA TRP A 533 -4.60 6.09 29.44
C TRP A 533 -5.83 5.56 30.21
N GLU A 534 -6.16 6.20 31.32
CA GLU A 534 -7.23 5.77 32.21
C GLU A 534 -8.61 5.85 31.54
N ILE A 535 -8.90 6.94 30.80
CA ILE A 535 -10.20 7.07 30.10
C ILE A 535 -10.38 5.95 29.07
N ARG A 536 -9.31 5.58 28.35
CA ARG A 536 -9.34 4.48 27.39
C ARG A 536 -9.51 3.13 28.07
N TYR A 537 -8.79 2.87 29.16
CA TYR A 537 -8.86 1.63 29.90
C TYR A 537 -10.26 1.37 30.48
N ARG A 538 -10.92 2.41 31.01
CA ARG A 538 -12.31 2.34 31.53
C ARG A 538 -13.30 2.00 30.42
N ASN A 539 -13.15 2.58 29.26
CA ASN A 539 -14.09 2.47 28.15
C ASN A 539 -13.70 1.40 27.13
N ALA A 540 -12.53 0.78 27.25
CA ALA A 540 -12.05 -0.20 26.29
C ALA A 540 -13.04 -1.34 26.07
N ILE A 541 -13.26 -1.69 24.79
CA ILE A 541 -14.06 -2.87 24.43
C ILE A 541 -13.40 -4.13 24.97
N ARG A 542 -14.23 -5.04 25.48
CA ARG A 542 -13.83 -6.33 26.04
C ARG A 542 -14.69 -7.43 25.44
N PRO A 543 -14.30 -8.72 25.57
CA PRO A 543 -15.17 -9.82 25.16
C PRO A 543 -16.61 -9.66 25.68
N GLY A 544 -17.60 -9.85 24.83
CA GLY A 544 -19.01 -9.58 25.08
C GLY A 544 -19.45 -8.13 24.82
N GLY A 545 -18.51 -7.23 24.50
CA GLY A 545 -18.83 -5.86 24.09
C GLY A 545 -19.51 -5.81 22.72
N VAL A 546 -20.27 -4.72 22.46
CA VAL A 546 -21.10 -4.58 21.28
C VAL A 546 -20.58 -3.44 20.40
N LEU A 547 -20.26 -3.73 19.15
CA LEU A 547 -19.84 -2.76 18.13
C LEU A 547 -21.01 -1.91 17.62
N PRO A 548 -20.75 -0.78 16.90
CA PRO A 548 -21.80 0.10 16.34
C PRO A 548 -22.87 -0.63 15.53
N ASN A 549 -22.48 -1.62 14.77
CA ASN A 549 -23.33 -2.44 13.91
C ASN A 549 -24.04 -3.60 14.63
N GLY A 550 -23.89 -3.74 15.95
CA GLY A 550 -24.53 -4.78 16.77
C GLY A 550 -23.73 -6.07 16.95
N GLN A 551 -22.58 -6.23 16.31
CA GLN A 551 -21.73 -7.41 16.50
C GLN A 551 -21.21 -7.48 17.94
N ILE A 552 -21.36 -8.64 18.57
CA ILE A 552 -20.78 -8.94 19.89
C ILE A 552 -19.37 -9.49 19.66
N VAL A 553 -18.36 -8.82 20.23
CA VAL A 553 -16.97 -9.24 20.07
C VAL A 553 -16.64 -10.41 21.01
N ASP A 554 -15.77 -11.30 20.53
CA ASP A 554 -15.41 -12.56 21.19
C ASP A 554 -14.12 -12.46 22.02
N ASP A 555 -13.63 -13.61 22.50
CA ASP A 555 -12.45 -13.73 23.35
C ASP A 555 -11.14 -13.32 22.65
N SER A 556 -11.13 -13.16 21.32
CA SER A 556 -9.98 -12.66 20.57
C SER A 556 -9.76 -11.14 20.68
N THR A 557 -10.55 -10.45 21.48
CA THR A 557 -10.51 -8.99 21.66
C THR A 557 -9.35 -8.57 22.54
N GLY A 558 -8.26 -8.08 21.96
CA GLY A 558 -6.99 -7.82 22.64
C GLY A 558 -6.66 -6.36 22.93
N LEU A 559 -7.64 -5.44 22.98
CA LEU A 559 -7.38 -4.02 23.23
C LEU A 559 -6.75 -3.76 24.61
N ILE A 560 -7.24 -4.43 25.65
CA ILE A 560 -6.71 -4.28 27.02
C ILE A 560 -5.23 -4.64 27.05
N GLU A 561 -4.86 -5.75 26.44
CA GLU A 561 -3.49 -6.22 26.39
C GLU A 561 -2.56 -5.22 25.66
N THR A 562 -3.05 -4.54 24.61
CA THR A 562 -2.27 -3.49 23.95
C THR A 562 -2.11 -2.25 24.82
N LEU A 563 -3.15 -1.86 25.57
CA LEU A 563 -3.08 -0.74 26.52
C LEU A 563 -2.11 -1.02 27.68
N GLU A 564 -2.15 -2.24 28.21
CA GLU A 564 -1.24 -2.67 29.28
C GLU A 564 0.20 -2.76 28.81
N ALA A 565 0.43 -3.20 27.56
CA ALA A 565 1.76 -3.32 26.98
C ALA A 565 2.47 -1.96 26.82
N VAL A 566 1.73 -0.87 26.56
CA VAL A 566 2.33 0.47 26.43
C VAL A 566 2.40 1.22 27.77
N LYS A 567 1.68 0.75 28.81
CA LYS A 567 1.58 1.43 30.12
C LYS A 567 2.92 1.78 30.75
N PRO A 568 3.91 0.87 30.82
CA PRO A 568 5.22 1.17 31.42
C PRO A 568 5.92 2.35 30.72
N TYR A 569 5.85 2.43 29.40
CA TYR A 569 6.44 3.52 28.61
C TYR A 569 5.70 4.83 28.82
N TYR A 570 4.37 4.78 28.93
CA TYR A 570 3.54 5.95 29.24
C TYR A 570 3.89 6.52 30.62
N ASP A 571 3.95 5.67 31.64
CA ASP A 571 4.26 6.09 33.01
C ASP A 571 5.71 6.64 33.11
N GLU A 572 6.65 6.04 32.39
CA GLU A 572 8.01 6.55 32.35
C GLU A 572 8.11 7.95 31.72
N ALA A 573 7.43 8.16 30.58
CA ALA A 573 7.39 9.47 29.91
C ALA A 573 6.76 10.52 30.81
N VAL A 574 5.62 10.23 31.45
CA VAL A 574 4.95 11.14 32.40
C VAL A 574 5.88 11.46 33.59
N LYS A 575 6.53 10.45 34.16
CA LYS A 575 7.50 10.64 35.28
C LYS A 575 8.68 11.53 34.90
N ASN A 576 9.16 11.42 33.67
CA ASN A 576 10.26 12.22 33.13
C ASN A 576 9.83 13.63 32.73
N GLY A 577 8.53 13.94 32.74
CA GLY A 577 7.97 15.20 32.25
C GLY A 577 8.09 15.37 30.74
N ASP A 578 8.22 14.27 29.98
CA ASP A 578 8.21 14.28 28.52
C ASP A 578 6.75 14.43 28.02
N PRO A 579 6.50 15.30 27.03
CA PRO A 579 5.16 15.36 26.42
C PRO A 579 4.83 14.04 25.73
N VAL A 580 3.71 13.43 26.14
CA VAL A 580 3.31 12.11 25.67
C VAL A 580 1.88 12.09 25.21
N GLY A 581 1.64 11.48 24.05
CA GLY A 581 0.31 11.24 23.49
C GLY A 581 0.05 9.75 23.25
N LEU A 582 -1.20 9.36 23.43
CA LEU A 582 -1.68 7.98 23.34
C LEU A 582 -2.91 7.92 22.45
N ALA A 583 -3.03 6.87 21.64
CA ALA A 583 -4.23 6.57 20.88
C ALA A 583 -4.42 5.08 20.68
N CYS A 584 -5.68 4.67 20.58
CA CYS A 584 -6.10 3.30 20.30
C CYS A 584 -6.77 3.20 18.94
N ALA A 585 -6.78 2.00 18.37
CA ALA A 585 -7.53 1.70 17.16
C ALA A 585 -8.04 0.25 17.16
N MET A 586 -9.08 0.03 16.38
CA MET A 586 -9.47 -1.29 15.89
C MET A 586 -9.54 -1.28 14.36
N LYS A 587 -9.32 -2.44 13.75
CA LYS A 587 -9.50 -2.60 12.31
C LYS A 587 -9.90 -4.02 11.98
N ASN A 588 -10.92 -4.14 11.14
CA ASN A 588 -11.34 -5.43 10.61
C ASN A 588 -10.24 -6.12 9.79
N ALA A 589 -10.21 -7.45 9.83
CA ALA A 589 -9.53 -8.31 8.88
C ALA A 589 -10.59 -9.01 8.01
N GLY A 590 -10.45 -8.87 6.68
CA GLY A 590 -11.45 -9.35 5.71
C GLY A 590 -12.34 -8.25 5.14
N VAL A 591 -13.06 -8.58 4.08
CA VAL A 591 -13.99 -7.67 3.37
C VAL A 591 -15.25 -7.45 4.21
N GLY A 592 -15.88 -8.50 4.68
CA GLY A 592 -17.01 -8.43 5.61
C GLY A 592 -18.31 -7.87 5.02
N VAL A 593 -19.19 -7.42 5.89
CA VAL A 593 -20.48 -6.74 5.65
C VAL A 593 -21.38 -7.41 4.62
N GLY A 594 -21.48 -8.76 4.71
CA GLY A 594 -22.30 -9.57 3.83
C GLY A 594 -21.67 -9.93 2.49
N ILE A 595 -20.47 -9.43 2.19
CA ILE A 595 -19.75 -9.80 0.96
C ILE A 595 -19.02 -11.13 1.21
N PRO A 596 -19.22 -12.17 0.37
CA PRO A 596 -18.48 -13.42 0.48
C PRO A 596 -16.97 -13.17 0.40
N ASP A 597 -16.22 -13.64 1.39
CA ASP A 597 -14.78 -13.46 1.48
C ASP A 597 -14.11 -14.84 1.47
N THR A 598 -13.43 -15.18 0.36
CA THR A 598 -12.95 -16.53 0.12
C THR A 598 -11.43 -16.56 0.01
N GLY A 599 -10.79 -17.46 0.76
CA GLY A 599 -9.40 -17.86 0.58
C GLY A 599 -9.33 -19.21 -0.14
N ARG A 600 -8.40 -19.39 -1.06
CA ARG A 600 -8.16 -20.66 -1.79
C ARG A 600 -6.68 -20.89 -1.99
N VAL A 601 -6.26 -22.14 -1.80
CA VAL A 601 -4.88 -22.59 -2.03
C VAL A 601 -4.91 -23.93 -2.71
N ARG A 602 -4.03 -24.12 -3.68
CA ARG A 602 -3.73 -25.40 -4.32
C ARG A 602 -2.27 -25.74 -4.06
N LEU A 603 -2.04 -26.92 -3.51
CA LEU A 603 -0.71 -27.51 -3.34
C LEU A 603 -0.52 -28.58 -4.39
N VAL A 604 0.58 -28.55 -5.12
CA VAL A 604 0.87 -29.50 -6.21
C VAL A 604 2.27 -30.09 -6.00
N VAL A 605 2.38 -31.41 -6.01
CA VAL A 605 3.69 -32.07 -6.00
C VAL A 605 4.19 -32.15 -7.44
N ARG A 606 5.34 -31.51 -7.70
CA ARG A 606 5.95 -31.45 -9.03
C ARG A 606 7.46 -31.42 -8.94
N GLU A 607 8.14 -32.22 -9.76
CA GLU A 607 9.61 -32.31 -9.77
C GLU A 607 10.19 -32.64 -8.37
N GLY A 608 9.49 -33.50 -7.63
CA GLY A 608 9.86 -33.89 -6.27
C GLY A 608 9.71 -32.82 -5.20
N LYS A 609 9.07 -31.68 -5.53
CA LYS A 609 8.83 -30.56 -4.61
C LYS A 609 7.36 -30.22 -4.50
N LEU A 610 7.01 -29.58 -3.39
CA LEU A 610 5.66 -29.07 -3.16
C LEU A 610 5.56 -27.60 -3.62
N HIS A 611 4.70 -27.36 -4.59
CA HIS A 611 4.42 -26.02 -5.13
C HIS A 611 3.11 -25.47 -4.53
N ILE A 612 3.17 -24.23 -4.05
CA ILE A 612 2.02 -23.51 -3.46
C ILE A 612 1.48 -22.51 -4.47
N PHE A 613 0.23 -22.66 -4.87
CA PHE A 613 -0.49 -21.75 -5.77
C PHE A 613 -1.64 -21.07 -5.01
N ALA A 614 -1.64 -19.74 -4.99
CA ALA A 614 -2.72 -18.91 -4.48
C ALA A 614 -2.91 -17.69 -5.38
N GLY A 615 -4.15 -17.37 -5.74
CA GLY A 615 -4.49 -16.22 -6.60
C GLY A 615 -4.36 -14.86 -5.87
N ALA A 616 -3.84 -14.87 -4.66
CA ALA A 616 -3.57 -13.69 -3.84
C ALA A 616 -2.24 -13.03 -4.21
N SER A 617 -2.23 -11.71 -4.39
CA SER A 617 -1.03 -10.96 -4.75
C SER A 617 -0.13 -10.69 -3.53
N CYS A 618 1.17 -10.94 -3.67
CA CYS A 618 2.18 -10.50 -2.70
C CYS A 618 2.72 -9.12 -3.11
N ILE A 619 2.23 -8.06 -2.46
CA ILE A 619 2.58 -6.67 -2.76
C ILE A 619 3.80 -6.15 -1.97
N GLY A 620 4.52 -7.06 -1.31
CA GLY A 620 5.68 -6.77 -0.47
C GLY A 620 5.51 -7.18 1.00
N GLN A 621 4.28 -7.42 1.47
CA GLN A 621 3.97 -7.77 2.85
C GLN A 621 4.47 -9.16 3.30
N GLY A 622 4.78 -10.07 2.36
CA GLY A 622 5.41 -11.35 2.69
C GLY A 622 4.47 -12.56 2.67
N LEU A 623 3.37 -12.51 1.92
CA LEU A 623 2.42 -13.62 1.82
C LEU A 623 3.09 -14.96 1.49
N GLY A 624 4.02 -14.98 0.52
CA GLY A 624 4.72 -16.20 0.15
C GLY A 624 5.48 -16.84 1.32
N THR A 625 6.10 -16.02 2.17
CA THR A 625 6.79 -16.50 3.38
C THR A 625 5.82 -17.08 4.39
N VAL A 626 4.68 -16.42 4.62
CA VAL A 626 3.60 -16.90 5.50
C VAL A 626 3.10 -18.27 5.05
N LEU A 627 2.80 -18.43 3.76
CA LEU A 627 2.30 -19.70 3.23
C LEU A 627 3.34 -20.83 3.33
N VAL A 628 4.62 -20.52 3.05
CA VAL A 628 5.71 -21.51 3.20
C VAL A 628 5.89 -21.92 4.66
N GLN A 629 5.86 -20.98 5.61
CA GLN A 629 5.92 -21.31 7.05
C GLN A 629 4.72 -22.17 7.49
N THR A 630 3.52 -21.85 7.00
CA THR A 630 2.32 -22.64 7.27
C THR A 630 2.50 -24.07 6.75
N VAL A 631 2.91 -24.25 5.49
CA VAL A 631 3.13 -25.59 4.91
C VAL A 631 4.19 -26.36 5.67
N CYS A 632 5.37 -25.79 5.91
CA CYS A 632 6.45 -26.46 6.64
C CYS A 632 6.02 -26.84 8.06
N GLY A 633 5.31 -25.94 8.76
CA GLY A 633 4.83 -26.18 10.13
C GLY A 633 3.75 -27.25 10.21
N GLU A 634 2.80 -27.27 9.27
CA GLU A 634 1.68 -28.23 9.26
C GLU A 634 2.08 -29.62 8.80
N THR A 635 2.99 -29.72 7.81
CA THR A 635 3.31 -30.98 7.14
C THR A 635 4.66 -31.59 7.54
N GLY A 636 5.57 -30.79 8.12
CA GLY A 636 6.94 -31.18 8.39
C GLY A 636 7.85 -31.25 7.15
N ILE A 637 7.36 -30.89 5.97
CA ILE A 637 8.19 -30.83 4.75
C ILE A 637 9.31 -29.78 4.95
N ALA A 638 10.53 -30.15 4.57
CA ALA A 638 11.69 -29.28 4.70
C ALA A 638 11.59 -28.06 3.76
N ARG A 639 12.06 -26.89 4.19
CA ARG A 639 12.00 -25.64 3.42
C ARG A 639 12.51 -25.76 1.97
N PRO A 640 13.64 -26.45 1.68
CA PRO A 640 14.14 -26.56 0.31
C PRO A 640 13.18 -27.28 -0.67
N ASP A 641 12.27 -28.07 -0.13
CA ASP A 641 11.32 -28.86 -0.90
C ASP A 641 9.96 -28.16 -1.10
N VAL A 642 9.85 -26.89 -0.65
CA VAL A 642 8.63 -26.09 -0.80
C VAL A 642 8.91 -24.88 -1.69
N VAL A 643 8.11 -24.72 -2.75
CA VAL A 643 8.18 -23.63 -3.73
C VAL A 643 6.93 -22.76 -3.62
N TYR A 644 7.10 -21.46 -3.45
CA TYR A 644 5.99 -20.50 -3.57
C TYR A 644 5.92 -19.97 -5.00
N GLU A 645 4.77 -20.15 -5.63
CA GLU A 645 4.50 -19.64 -6.97
C GLU A 645 3.81 -18.27 -6.92
N ARG A 646 4.20 -17.36 -7.83
CA ARG A 646 3.55 -16.07 -7.94
C ARG A 646 2.10 -16.23 -8.43
N SER A 647 1.21 -15.36 -7.98
CA SER A 647 -0.19 -15.34 -8.38
C SER A 647 -0.34 -15.29 -9.90
N ASN A 648 -1.18 -16.17 -10.43
CA ASN A 648 -1.57 -16.20 -11.84
C ASN A 648 -2.99 -16.78 -11.97
N THR A 649 -3.68 -16.45 -13.06
CA THR A 649 -5.11 -16.80 -13.21
C THR A 649 -5.37 -18.15 -13.89
N TRP A 650 -4.36 -18.95 -14.19
CA TRP A 650 -4.54 -20.27 -14.85
C TRP A 650 -4.12 -21.47 -14.01
N MET A 651 -3.26 -21.29 -13.00
CA MET A 651 -2.85 -22.36 -12.08
C MET A 651 -3.29 -22.08 -10.65
N ALA A 652 -3.22 -20.84 -10.21
CA ALA A 652 -3.58 -20.48 -8.85
C ALA A 652 -5.10 -20.24 -8.74
N PRO A 653 -5.80 -20.84 -7.77
CA PRO A 653 -7.22 -20.56 -7.58
C PRO A 653 -7.43 -19.14 -7.07
N ASP A 654 -8.52 -18.49 -7.46
CA ASP A 654 -8.88 -17.15 -7.01
C ASP A 654 -9.00 -17.12 -5.48
N SER A 655 -8.14 -16.35 -4.84
CA SER A 655 -8.10 -16.15 -3.38
C SER A 655 -8.39 -14.70 -2.97
N GLY A 656 -8.99 -13.94 -3.87
CA GLY A 656 -9.41 -12.55 -3.70
C GLY A 656 -8.26 -11.54 -3.68
N THR A 657 -8.62 -10.29 -3.86
CA THR A 657 -7.70 -9.14 -3.85
C THR A 657 -6.96 -9.02 -2.52
N THR A 658 -5.69 -8.63 -2.56
CA THR A 658 -4.90 -8.29 -1.37
C THR A 658 -5.31 -6.89 -0.89
N SER A 659 -6.33 -6.85 -0.06
CA SER A 659 -6.97 -5.69 0.54
C SER A 659 -7.50 -6.05 1.93
N GLY A 660 -7.95 -5.08 2.74
CA GLY A 660 -8.65 -5.35 4.00
C GLY A 660 -7.90 -6.22 5.00
N SER A 661 -6.58 -6.29 4.94
CA SER A 661 -5.74 -7.11 5.84
C SER A 661 -6.11 -8.61 5.86
N ARG A 662 -6.65 -9.15 4.74
CA ARG A 662 -7.34 -10.45 4.69
C ARG A 662 -6.45 -11.67 4.46
N GLN A 663 -5.30 -11.52 3.80
CA GLN A 663 -4.62 -12.69 3.21
C GLN A 663 -4.09 -13.70 4.25
N THR A 664 -3.48 -13.25 5.35
CA THR A 664 -3.00 -14.16 6.39
C THR A 664 -4.14 -14.97 7.02
N LEU A 665 -5.32 -14.35 7.21
CA LEU A 665 -6.50 -14.99 7.77
C LEU A 665 -7.14 -15.97 6.78
N PHE A 666 -7.58 -15.49 5.61
CA PHE A 666 -8.39 -16.27 4.66
C PHE A 666 -7.55 -17.23 3.81
N THR A 667 -6.51 -16.73 3.14
CA THR A 667 -5.61 -17.57 2.34
C THR A 667 -4.76 -18.47 3.25
N GLY A 668 -4.40 -18.00 4.44
CA GLY A 668 -3.72 -18.80 5.46
C GLY A 668 -4.58 -19.97 5.93
N GLU A 669 -5.86 -19.76 6.24
CA GLU A 669 -6.79 -20.86 6.61
C GLU A 669 -6.98 -21.86 5.47
N ALA A 670 -7.13 -21.37 4.24
CA ALA A 670 -7.21 -22.27 3.08
C ALA A 670 -5.93 -23.11 2.92
N CYS A 671 -4.76 -22.51 3.19
CA CYS A 671 -3.49 -23.22 3.19
C CYS A 671 -3.44 -24.33 4.26
N ILE A 672 -3.88 -24.04 5.49
CA ILE A 672 -3.97 -25.01 6.57
C ILE A 672 -4.85 -26.18 6.14
N ARG A 673 -6.02 -25.93 5.55
CA ARG A 673 -6.95 -26.97 5.08
C ARG A 673 -6.33 -27.85 4.01
N ALA A 674 -5.65 -27.26 3.03
CA ALA A 674 -4.92 -28.02 2.00
C ALA A 674 -3.81 -28.89 2.61
N CYS A 675 -3.12 -28.38 3.64
CA CYS A 675 -2.09 -29.13 4.35
C CYS A 675 -2.64 -30.32 5.13
N GLN A 676 -3.88 -30.26 5.65
CA GLN A 676 -4.50 -31.38 6.38
C GLN A 676 -4.65 -32.63 5.50
N ASP A 677 -5.04 -32.45 4.24
CA ASP A 677 -5.19 -33.58 3.33
C ASP A 677 -3.83 -34.07 2.82
N LEU A 678 -2.88 -33.17 2.54
CA LEU A 678 -1.51 -33.53 2.23
C LEU A 678 -0.85 -34.31 3.39
N LYS A 679 -1.06 -33.88 4.62
CA LYS A 679 -0.51 -34.56 5.80
C LYS A 679 -0.98 -36.01 5.93
N LYS A 680 -2.27 -36.26 5.67
CA LYS A 680 -2.80 -37.64 5.65
C LYS A 680 -2.13 -38.48 4.56
N ALA A 681 -1.91 -37.95 3.38
CA ALA A 681 -1.22 -38.63 2.29
C ALA A 681 0.25 -38.94 2.64
N LEU A 682 0.92 -38.04 3.35
CA LEU A 682 2.31 -38.24 3.81
C LEU A 682 2.47 -39.28 4.93
N GLU A 683 1.38 -39.72 5.59
CA GLU A 683 1.42 -40.85 6.54
C GLU A 683 1.72 -42.18 5.85
N GLU A 684 1.34 -42.34 4.56
CA GLU A 684 1.47 -43.58 3.79
C GLU A 684 2.48 -43.47 2.64
N HIS A 685 2.82 -42.25 2.21
CA HIS A 685 3.60 -41.97 1.02
C HIS A 685 4.72 -40.97 1.30
N SER A 686 5.86 -41.08 0.62
CA SER A 686 6.84 -40.01 0.57
C SER A 686 6.38 -38.90 -0.37
N LEU A 687 6.97 -37.69 -0.24
CA LEU A 687 6.66 -36.58 -1.16
C LEU A 687 6.88 -36.97 -2.64
N ALA A 688 7.92 -37.75 -2.93
CA ALA A 688 8.22 -38.22 -4.28
C ALA A 688 7.14 -39.18 -4.82
N ASP A 689 6.51 -40.00 -3.96
CA ASP A 689 5.44 -40.92 -4.37
C ASP A 689 4.14 -40.16 -4.74
N LEU A 690 4.01 -38.95 -4.29
CA LEU A 690 2.86 -38.06 -4.54
C LEU A 690 3.03 -37.18 -5.80
N GLU A 691 4.02 -37.45 -6.66
CA GLU A 691 4.28 -36.69 -7.87
C GLU A 691 3.00 -36.55 -8.73
N GLY A 692 2.66 -35.33 -9.13
CA GLY A 692 1.47 -35.00 -9.92
C GLY A 692 0.18 -34.89 -9.10
N GLN A 693 0.19 -35.19 -7.81
CA GLN A 693 -1.00 -35.04 -6.97
C GLN A 693 -1.22 -33.60 -6.54
N GLU A 694 -2.49 -33.27 -6.37
CA GLU A 694 -2.96 -31.94 -5.96
C GLU A 694 -3.78 -32.01 -4.66
N PHE A 695 -3.58 -31.04 -3.78
CA PHE A 695 -4.33 -30.87 -2.53
C PHE A 695 -4.93 -29.47 -2.53
N TYR A 696 -6.23 -29.37 -2.28
CA TYR A 696 -6.97 -28.12 -2.39
C TYR A 696 -7.56 -27.73 -1.05
N GLY A 697 -7.43 -26.47 -0.68
CA GLY A 697 -8.06 -25.88 0.49
C GLY A 697 -8.86 -24.64 0.14
N GLU A 698 -10.02 -24.52 0.76
CA GLU A 698 -10.89 -23.35 0.65
C GLU A 698 -11.44 -22.96 2.02
N TYR A 699 -11.50 -21.67 2.27
CA TYR A 699 -12.21 -21.08 3.40
C TYR A 699 -13.11 -19.94 2.91
N LEU A 700 -14.41 -20.06 3.16
CA LEU A 700 -15.39 -19.01 2.92
C LEU A 700 -15.82 -18.40 4.26
N GLY A 701 -15.38 -17.15 4.49
CA GLY A 701 -15.88 -16.34 5.61
C GLY A 701 -17.25 -15.77 5.28
N LYS A 702 -18.25 -16.17 6.06
CA LYS A 702 -19.61 -15.66 5.95
C LYS A 702 -19.83 -14.56 6.97
N THR A 703 -20.33 -13.42 6.51
CA THR A 703 -20.66 -12.26 7.34
C THR A 703 -22.06 -11.77 7.00
N ASP A 704 -22.61 -10.94 7.86
CA ASP A 704 -23.92 -10.35 7.68
C ASP A 704 -23.80 -8.94 7.12
N PRO A 705 -24.74 -8.50 6.25
CA PRO A 705 -24.78 -7.12 5.79
C PRO A 705 -25.09 -6.17 6.97
N LEU A 706 -24.72 -4.89 6.79
CA LEU A 706 -25.07 -3.87 7.76
C LEU A 706 -26.59 -3.76 7.87
N GLY A 707 -27.09 -3.69 9.12
CA GLY A 707 -28.53 -3.64 9.40
C GLY A 707 -29.25 -4.99 9.31
N ALA A 708 -28.51 -6.12 9.27
CA ALA A 708 -29.11 -7.45 9.33
C ALA A 708 -29.93 -7.63 10.60
N ASP A 709 -31.18 -8.10 10.45
CA ASP A 709 -32.09 -8.38 11.55
C ASP A 709 -31.85 -9.79 12.12
N VAL A 710 -30.70 -9.92 12.80
CA VAL A 710 -30.28 -11.15 13.49
C VAL A 710 -29.74 -10.80 14.89
N PRO A 711 -29.80 -11.72 15.87
CA PRO A 711 -29.43 -11.43 17.26
C PRO A 711 -27.97 -10.99 17.48
N ASN A 712 -27.07 -11.46 16.65
CA ASN A 712 -25.63 -11.08 16.66
C ASN A 712 -25.14 -10.97 15.23
N PRO A 713 -25.32 -9.82 14.57
CA PRO A 713 -24.88 -9.64 13.20
C PRO A 713 -23.36 -9.60 13.13
N VAL A 714 -22.75 -10.58 12.46
CA VAL A 714 -21.30 -10.68 12.28
C VAL A 714 -20.88 -9.86 11.06
N SER A 715 -20.42 -8.65 11.26
CA SER A 715 -19.95 -7.80 10.15
C SER A 715 -18.57 -8.20 9.63
N HIS A 716 -17.68 -8.69 10.48
CA HIS A 716 -16.34 -9.16 10.12
C HIS A 716 -15.94 -10.37 10.96
N ILE A 717 -15.14 -11.27 10.35
CA ILE A 717 -14.67 -12.50 10.99
C ILE A 717 -13.70 -12.21 12.13
N ALA A 718 -12.84 -11.20 11.98
CA ALA A 718 -11.86 -10.83 13.00
C ALA A 718 -11.60 -9.33 13.02
N TYR A 719 -11.16 -8.85 14.17
CA TYR A 719 -10.67 -7.49 14.39
C TYR A 719 -9.30 -7.54 15.04
N GLY A 720 -8.37 -6.70 14.53
CA GLY A 720 -7.13 -6.37 15.21
C GLY A 720 -7.31 -5.13 16.08
N TYR A 721 -6.52 -5.04 17.14
CA TYR A 721 -6.48 -3.90 18.06
C TYR A 721 -5.07 -3.36 18.19
N ALA A 722 -4.97 -2.06 18.43
CA ALA A 722 -3.67 -1.41 18.59
C ALA A 722 -3.73 -0.26 19.59
N THR A 723 -2.62 -0.06 20.30
CA THR A 723 -2.35 1.14 21.08
C THR A 723 -0.99 1.68 20.70
N GLN A 724 -0.94 2.96 20.32
CA GLN A 724 0.33 3.63 19.99
C GLN A 724 0.57 4.83 20.89
N LEU A 725 1.83 5.05 21.21
CA LEU A 725 2.33 6.10 22.08
C LEU A 725 3.35 6.93 21.31
N CYS A 726 3.23 8.26 21.38
CA CYS A 726 4.22 9.20 20.88
C CYS A 726 4.83 9.97 22.05
N VAL A 727 6.15 9.95 22.18
CA VAL A 727 6.91 10.72 23.16
C VAL A 727 7.72 11.80 22.44
N LEU A 728 7.56 13.05 22.82
CA LEU A 728 8.36 14.16 22.29
C LEU A 728 9.54 14.47 23.21
N ASP A 729 10.61 14.91 22.61
CA ASP A 729 11.69 15.59 23.32
C ASP A 729 11.18 16.97 23.79
N LYS A 730 11.23 17.20 25.10
CA LYS A 730 10.67 18.39 25.74
C LYS A 730 11.36 19.70 25.37
N ASP A 731 12.61 19.64 24.91
CA ASP A 731 13.40 20.83 24.57
C ASP A 731 13.25 21.21 23.10
N THR A 732 13.11 20.24 22.23
CA THR A 732 13.08 20.43 20.76
C THR A 732 11.70 20.24 20.14
N GLY A 733 10.76 19.61 20.84
CA GLY A 733 9.46 19.21 20.31
C GLY A 733 9.53 18.14 19.18
N ARG A 734 10.70 17.53 18.97
CA ARG A 734 10.84 16.44 18.01
C ARG A 734 10.39 15.11 18.62
N ILE A 735 9.89 14.21 17.78
CA ILE A 735 9.53 12.87 18.25
C ILE A 735 10.81 12.14 18.67
N LYS A 736 10.86 11.74 19.94
CA LYS A 736 11.92 10.98 20.57
C LYS A 736 11.70 9.48 20.37
N GLN A 737 10.46 9.02 20.60
CA GLN A 737 10.11 7.61 20.54
C GLN A 737 8.66 7.40 20.12
N MET A 738 8.42 6.36 19.33
CA MET A 738 7.09 5.80 19.07
C MET A 738 7.05 4.38 19.66
N VAL A 739 6.06 4.08 20.50
CA VAL A 739 5.82 2.72 21.00
C VAL A 739 4.50 2.24 20.40
N ALA A 740 4.51 1.08 19.77
CA ALA A 740 3.39 0.60 18.98
C ALA A 740 3.04 -0.86 19.32
N ALA A 741 2.05 -1.05 20.20
CA ALA A 741 1.54 -2.36 20.58
C ALA A 741 0.36 -2.76 19.68
N HIS A 742 0.45 -3.95 19.08
CA HIS A 742 -0.55 -4.46 18.16
C HIS A 742 -0.92 -5.89 18.52
N ASP A 743 -2.22 -6.14 18.68
CA ASP A 743 -2.75 -7.49 18.76
C ASP A 743 -2.83 -8.08 17.34
N VAL A 744 -2.15 -9.19 17.16
CA VAL A 744 -2.02 -9.91 15.89
C VAL A 744 -2.62 -11.33 15.97
N GLY A 745 -3.30 -11.64 17.08
CA GLY A 745 -3.70 -13.02 17.41
C GLY A 745 -2.45 -13.89 17.50
N LYS A 746 -2.13 -14.66 16.45
CA LYS A 746 -0.88 -15.43 16.35
C LYS A 746 0.06 -14.82 15.33
N ALA A 747 1.26 -14.45 15.75
CA ALA A 747 2.29 -13.96 14.83
C ALA A 747 2.88 -15.13 14.01
N VAL A 748 2.61 -15.17 12.71
CA VAL A 748 3.17 -16.22 11.82
C VAL A 748 4.68 -16.04 11.66
N ASN A 749 5.10 -14.81 11.33
CA ASN A 749 6.51 -14.42 11.28
C ASN A 749 6.71 -13.10 12.06
N PRO A 750 7.17 -13.15 13.31
CA PRO A 750 7.36 -11.96 14.13
C PRO A 750 8.26 -10.90 13.49
N LEU A 751 9.28 -11.30 12.74
CA LEU A 751 10.17 -10.39 12.02
C LEU A 751 9.41 -9.54 10.98
N SER A 752 8.51 -10.18 10.23
CA SER A 752 7.65 -9.50 9.25
C SER A 752 6.58 -8.64 9.91
N VAL A 753 6.02 -9.10 11.02
CA VAL A 753 5.03 -8.35 11.83
C VAL A 753 5.61 -7.03 12.31
N GLU A 754 6.80 -7.06 12.92
CA GLU A 754 7.50 -5.84 13.36
C GLU A 754 7.72 -4.87 12.19
N GLY A 755 8.16 -5.40 11.04
CA GLY A 755 8.37 -4.59 9.83
C GLY A 755 7.08 -3.93 9.31
N GLN A 756 5.92 -4.59 9.45
CA GLN A 756 4.62 -3.98 9.12
C GLN A 756 4.26 -2.86 10.10
N ILE A 757 4.53 -3.04 11.40
CA ILE A 757 4.29 -2.02 12.44
C ILE A 757 5.16 -0.79 12.17
N GLU A 758 6.46 -0.97 12.02
CA GLU A 758 7.42 0.12 11.77
C GLU A 758 7.07 0.91 10.50
N GLY A 759 6.77 0.20 9.41
CA GLY A 759 6.38 0.83 8.14
C GLY A 759 5.05 1.59 8.23
N GLY A 760 4.06 1.07 8.95
CA GLY A 760 2.78 1.73 9.17
C GLY A 760 2.89 2.99 10.02
N VAL A 761 3.67 2.93 11.10
CA VAL A 761 3.97 4.08 11.96
C VAL A 761 4.62 5.20 11.17
N VAL A 762 5.70 4.92 10.43
CA VAL A 762 6.41 5.96 9.65
C VAL A 762 5.54 6.55 8.56
N MET A 763 4.73 5.74 7.87
CA MET A 763 3.76 6.24 6.89
C MET A 763 2.79 7.23 7.52
N SER A 764 2.25 6.89 8.69
CA SER A 764 1.28 7.75 9.38
C SER A 764 1.91 8.93 10.13
N MET A 765 3.19 8.85 10.50
CA MET A 765 3.96 10.05 10.92
C MET A 765 3.99 11.08 9.80
N GLY A 766 4.20 10.64 8.55
CA GLY A 766 4.13 11.51 7.38
C GLY A 766 2.76 12.15 7.21
N TYR A 767 1.70 11.35 7.30
CA TYR A 767 0.31 11.81 7.26
C TYR A 767 0.00 12.85 8.34
N ALA A 768 0.51 12.62 9.56
CA ALA A 768 0.31 13.53 10.67
C ALA A 768 1.08 14.86 10.54
N LEU A 769 2.27 14.87 9.93
CA LEU A 769 3.22 15.97 10.11
C LEU A 769 3.67 16.67 8.82
N THR A 770 3.91 15.93 7.75
CA THR A 770 4.71 16.45 6.64
C THR A 770 4.14 16.20 5.24
N GLU A 771 3.36 15.15 5.05
CA GLU A 771 2.87 14.77 3.73
C GLU A 771 1.75 15.69 3.26
N ARG A 772 1.85 16.13 2.01
CA ARG A 772 0.88 17.02 1.38
C ARG A 772 0.66 16.62 -0.07
N TYR A 773 -0.59 16.70 -0.51
CA TYR A 773 -1.00 16.50 -1.88
C TYR A 773 -1.97 17.62 -2.29
N PRO A 774 -1.47 18.88 -2.42
CA PRO A 774 -2.30 20.01 -2.79
C PRO A 774 -2.78 19.90 -4.24
N ILE A 775 -4.04 20.27 -4.45
CA ILE A 775 -4.72 20.35 -5.74
C ILE A 775 -5.06 21.83 -5.98
N ASP A 776 -4.79 22.34 -7.19
CA ASP A 776 -5.08 23.72 -7.56
C ASP A 776 -6.53 23.90 -8.08
N GLU A 777 -6.87 25.15 -8.45
CA GLU A 777 -8.19 25.51 -9.00
C GLU A 777 -8.51 24.84 -10.35
N ASN A 778 -7.54 24.18 -10.98
CA ASN A 778 -7.74 23.39 -12.20
C ASN A 778 -7.81 21.87 -11.90
N CYS A 779 -8.08 21.49 -10.65
CA CYS A 779 -8.10 20.11 -10.18
C CYS A 779 -6.76 19.35 -10.46
N ARG A 780 -5.65 20.07 -10.52
CA ARG A 780 -4.31 19.53 -10.81
C ARG A 780 -3.49 19.39 -9.54
N PRO A 781 -2.91 18.20 -9.28
CA PRO A 781 -1.94 18.07 -8.19
C PRO A 781 -0.67 18.87 -8.52
N THR A 782 -0.21 19.67 -7.55
CA THR A 782 0.93 20.58 -7.69
C THR A 782 2.21 20.07 -7.03
N VAL A 783 2.33 18.76 -6.86
CA VAL A 783 3.46 18.11 -6.19
C VAL A 783 4.30 17.30 -7.18
N LYS A 784 5.58 17.13 -6.81
CA LYS A 784 6.49 16.13 -7.34
C LYS A 784 6.79 15.10 -6.26
N PHE A 785 7.29 13.93 -6.64
CA PHE A 785 7.60 12.87 -5.67
C PHE A 785 8.53 13.37 -4.55
N GLY A 786 9.55 14.14 -4.89
CA GLY A 786 10.49 14.72 -3.94
C GLY A 786 9.92 15.77 -2.99
N THR A 787 8.74 16.33 -3.26
CA THR A 787 8.10 17.39 -2.48
C THR A 787 6.89 16.91 -1.69
N LEU A 788 6.53 15.62 -1.78
CA LEU A 788 5.41 15.03 -1.04
C LEU A 788 5.56 15.15 0.50
N GLY A 789 6.79 15.27 1.01
CA GLY A 789 7.04 15.35 2.44
C GLY A 789 7.31 14.02 3.13
N LEU A 790 7.69 12.98 2.38
CA LEU A 790 8.01 11.67 2.92
C LEU A 790 9.19 11.72 3.89
N PHE A 791 9.10 11.04 5.03
CA PHE A 791 10.19 10.89 5.98
C PHE A 791 11.38 10.15 5.35
N ARG A 792 12.59 10.51 5.79
CA ARG A 792 13.85 9.90 5.36
C ARG A 792 14.54 9.18 6.51
N ALA A 793 15.44 8.27 6.20
CA ALA A 793 16.09 7.38 7.17
C ALA A 793 16.70 8.12 8.38
N ASN A 794 17.34 9.26 8.14
CA ASN A 794 17.97 10.07 9.19
C ASN A 794 17.00 10.97 9.99
N GLN A 795 15.70 10.87 9.74
CA GLN A 795 14.64 11.62 10.43
C GLN A 795 13.78 10.71 11.31
N ILE A 796 14.02 9.39 11.26
CA ILE A 796 13.19 8.42 11.97
C ILE A 796 13.58 8.40 13.46
N PRO A 797 12.60 8.54 14.38
CA PRO A 797 12.84 8.37 15.81
C PRO A 797 13.04 6.90 16.16
N GLU A 798 13.29 6.62 17.42
CA GLU A 798 13.19 5.25 17.92
C GLU A 798 11.75 4.75 17.77
N ILE A 799 11.59 3.58 17.16
CA ILE A 799 10.30 2.89 17.03
C ILE A 799 10.39 1.55 17.75
N LYS A 800 9.51 1.37 18.74
CA LYS A 800 9.42 0.16 19.55
C LYS A 800 8.15 -0.61 19.18
N PRO A 801 8.22 -1.60 18.29
CA PRO A 801 7.09 -2.50 18.05
C PRO A 801 6.91 -3.46 19.23
N ILE A 802 5.65 -3.70 19.62
CA ILE A 802 5.28 -4.69 20.63
C ILE A 802 4.20 -5.59 20.00
N ILE A 803 4.50 -6.87 19.91
CA ILE A 803 3.57 -7.89 19.41
C ILE A 803 2.77 -8.41 20.59
N VAL A 804 1.44 -8.27 20.50
CA VAL A 804 0.48 -8.88 21.43
C VAL A 804 -0.18 -10.05 20.70
N GLU A 805 -0.19 -11.22 21.34
CA GLU A 805 -0.82 -12.43 20.79
C GLU A 805 -2.02 -12.81 21.67
N LYS A 806 -3.19 -12.20 21.38
CA LYS A 806 -4.43 -12.54 22.09
C LYS A 806 -5.03 -13.81 21.48
N PRO A 807 -5.17 -14.90 22.26
CA PRO A 807 -5.84 -16.12 21.78
C PRO A 807 -7.34 -15.92 21.68
N GLY A 808 -8.01 -16.84 20.98
CA GLY A 808 -9.48 -16.87 20.88
C GLY A 808 -10.00 -16.93 19.45
N LEU A 809 -9.22 -16.54 18.46
CA LEU A 809 -9.60 -16.71 17.06
C LEU A 809 -9.36 -18.15 16.59
N ASN A 810 -10.41 -18.80 16.05
CA ASN A 810 -10.39 -20.23 15.68
C ASN A 810 -10.21 -20.46 14.17
N VAL A 811 -9.76 -19.47 13.42
CA VAL A 811 -9.53 -19.54 11.97
C VAL A 811 -8.19 -18.87 11.63
N GLY A 812 -7.59 -19.22 10.50
CA GLY A 812 -6.30 -18.68 10.07
C GLY A 812 -5.14 -19.06 11.01
N GLY A 813 -5.24 -20.19 11.71
CA GLY A 813 -4.29 -20.55 12.75
C GLY A 813 -4.23 -19.56 13.92
N GLY A 814 -5.30 -18.77 14.12
CA GLY A 814 -5.39 -17.70 15.10
C GLY A 814 -4.74 -16.37 14.68
N ALA A 815 -4.23 -16.26 13.46
CA ALA A 815 -3.55 -15.06 13.00
C ALA A 815 -4.53 -13.98 12.47
N ILE A 816 -4.33 -12.73 12.88
CA ILE A 816 -5.07 -11.56 12.41
C ILE A 816 -4.17 -10.77 11.47
N GLY A 817 -4.70 -10.35 10.31
CA GLY A 817 -3.99 -9.49 9.38
C GLY A 817 -3.78 -8.08 9.92
N ILE A 818 -2.56 -7.54 9.82
CA ILE A 818 -2.18 -6.24 10.38
C ILE A 818 -1.74 -5.22 9.32
N GLY A 819 -2.06 -5.47 8.05
CA GLY A 819 -1.63 -4.59 6.95
C GLY A 819 -2.04 -3.13 7.12
N GLU A 820 -3.19 -2.84 7.72
CA GLU A 820 -3.79 -1.52 7.80
C GLU A 820 -3.70 -0.89 9.20
N ILE A 821 -4.00 -1.64 10.26
CA ILE A 821 -4.13 -1.10 11.63
C ILE A 821 -2.86 -0.39 12.10
N THR A 822 -1.70 -0.80 11.62
CA THR A 822 -0.40 -0.24 12.00
C THR A 822 -0.25 1.25 11.70
N SER A 823 -1.08 1.79 10.79
CA SER A 823 -1.06 3.21 10.40
C SER A 823 -2.23 4.03 10.98
N ILE A 824 -3.10 3.44 11.81
CA ILE A 824 -4.34 4.10 12.23
C ILE A 824 -4.15 5.00 13.45
N PRO A 825 -3.64 4.54 14.61
CA PRO A 825 -3.61 5.38 15.82
C PRO A 825 -2.43 6.35 15.88
N THR A 826 -1.52 6.35 14.91
CA THR A 826 -0.29 7.16 14.93
C THR A 826 -0.57 8.66 14.93
N ALA A 827 -1.45 9.14 14.02
CA ALA A 827 -1.71 10.58 13.90
C ALA A 827 -2.34 11.18 15.15
N PRO A 828 -3.40 10.61 15.77
CA PRO A 828 -3.94 11.13 17.01
C PRO A 828 -2.98 11.02 18.20
N ALA A 829 -2.12 10.00 18.28
CA ALA A 829 -1.09 9.91 19.30
C ALA A 829 -0.08 11.07 19.19
N ILE A 830 0.34 11.40 17.97
CA ILE A 830 1.23 12.53 17.72
C ILE A 830 0.54 13.86 18.04
N ALA A 831 -0.72 14.04 17.64
CA ALA A 831 -1.49 15.26 17.90
C ALA A 831 -1.62 15.53 19.41
N GLU A 832 -1.90 14.50 20.20
CA GLU A 832 -1.95 14.60 21.65
C GLU A 832 -0.59 14.94 22.28
N ALA A 833 0.49 14.32 21.80
CA ALA A 833 1.83 14.62 22.28
C ALA A 833 2.17 16.11 22.08
N TYR A 834 1.79 16.69 20.92
CA TYR A 834 1.94 18.13 20.68
C TYR A 834 1.04 18.98 21.57
N ARG A 835 -0.22 18.54 21.78
CA ARG A 835 -1.12 19.26 22.71
C ARG A 835 -0.56 19.30 24.15
N ARG A 836 0.13 18.24 24.58
CA ARG A 836 0.86 18.21 25.86
C ARG A 836 2.13 19.06 25.84
N TYR A 837 2.72 19.25 24.67
CA TYR A 837 3.95 20.06 24.52
C TYR A 837 3.68 21.56 24.56
N ASP A 838 2.70 22.06 23.80
CA ASP A 838 2.47 23.49 23.60
C ASP A 838 1.06 23.97 23.96
N GLY A 839 0.15 23.08 24.35
CA GLY A 839 -1.24 23.38 24.72
C GLY A 839 -2.19 23.61 23.54
N GLU A 840 -1.71 23.60 22.29
CA GLU A 840 -2.54 23.85 21.10
C GLU A 840 -3.33 22.61 20.68
N LEU A 841 -4.68 22.71 20.68
CA LEU A 841 -5.55 21.69 20.10
C LEU A 841 -5.52 21.80 18.58
N ARG A 842 -5.17 20.71 17.92
CA ARG A 842 -5.12 20.61 16.45
C ARG A 842 -6.15 19.63 15.94
N THR A 843 -7.01 20.09 15.04
CA THR A 843 -8.11 19.30 14.45
C THR A 843 -7.97 19.16 12.93
N GLU A 844 -6.83 19.58 12.37
CA GLU A 844 -6.51 19.47 10.95
C GLU A 844 -5.20 18.69 10.76
N LEU A 845 -5.13 17.87 9.73
CA LEU A 845 -3.91 17.21 9.28
C LEU A 845 -3.43 17.80 7.94
N PRO A 846 -2.12 17.82 7.67
CA PRO A 846 -1.03 17.61 8.62
C PRO A 846 -0.97 18.72 9.67
N LEU A 847 -0.51 18.36 10.87
CA LEU A 847 -0.45 19.28 12.02
C LEU A 847 0.41 20.52 11.70
N LYS A 848 -0.14 21.69 12.04
CA LYS A 848 0.55 22.98 11.90
C LYS A 848 1.40 23.29 13.14
N ASN A 849 2.33 24.21 13.02
CA ASN A 849 3.14 24.72 14.13
C ASN A 849 3.95 23.62 14.85
N THR A 850 4.51 22.67 14.10
CA THR A 850 5.40 21.65 14.63
C THR A 850 6.83 21.84 14.09
N PRO A 851 7.88 21.26 14.73
CA PRO A 851 9.25 21.30 14.20
C PRO A 851 9.42 20.63 12.84
N TYR A 852 8.41 19.91 12.36
CA TYR A 852 8.37 19.24 11.06
C TYR A 852 7.62 20.03 9.99
N ALA A 853 6.82 21.02 10.37
CA ALA A 853 6.09 21.87 9.42
C ALA A 853 7.09 22.66 8.55
N LYS A 854 6.88 22.63 7.24
CA LYS A 854 7.66 23.47 6.32
C LYS A 854 7.34 24.95 6.64
N LYS A 855 8.37 25.73 6.86
CA LYS A 855 8.26 27.19 7.01
C LYS A 855 7.83 27.84 5.69
#